data_61feaf7189fd5a9e751268999fe38580
#
_entry.id   61feaf7189fd5a9e751268999fe38580
#
_cell.length_a   1.000
_cell.length_b   1.000
_cell.length_c   1.000
_cell.angle_alpha   90.00
_cell.angle_beta   90.00
_cell.angle_gamma   90.00
#
_symmetry.space_group_name_H-M   'P 1'
#
loop_
_entity.id
_entity.type
_entity.pdbx_description
1 polymer ?
#
loop_
_entity_poly.entity_id
_entity_poly.type
_entity_poly.pdbx_seq_one_letter_code
_entity_poly.pdbx_strand_id
1 'polypeptide(L)'
;KTLVATLPVFLNALTRNGVHVVTVNDYLSKRDSEWMGPLYMFHGLSVDCIDKHQPNSDARRAAYNADITFGTNNEFGFDYLRDNMAISPNDLVQRKHNYAIVDEVDSVLIDDARTPLIISGPVPKGDDQMFDEYKPRVERLVKMQQEFVMQTFKEAKELLASDDSKKRKEGGILLLRAHKGLPKYKPLIKFLSEEGNKAILIKTENEYMQENNRRMPEITDPLYFVIDEKLNSIDLTDKGHDTITAAGEDPKFFILPDIGSEIAEIERDTKDDKEKLAKKDELIQNYAMKSERVHTVNQLLKAYTLFEKDVEYVVLDNKVKIVDEQTGRIMEGRRYSDGLHQAIEAKENVKVEAATQTFATITLQNYFRMYHKLAGMTGTAETEAGEFWDIYKLDVVVIPTNRPVIRIDANDFVFKTKREKYNAVIDEIVRLVDLGRPVLVGTTSVEVSELLSRMLKLRGIKHNVLNAKLHQREAEIVAEAGKSKTVTIATNMAGRGTDIKLSPEVREAGGLAIIGTERHDSRRVDRQLRGRAGRQGDPGSSQFFVSLEDDLMRLFSSERIIRVMDRLGHQEGDVIQHSMITKSIERAQKKVEENNFGIRKRLLEYDDVMNSQRTVIYKQRRQALLGERIGVAVANNTYDVCEAIVMEYQPVNDPEGFRMEVLRVLSVDYEVDPEEFQKARPNELAESLYRYVREAYQRKVEHIAQQAYPVIKNVFETRGDVFKNIVVPFTDGQRMYSVVTNLEKAYRTNGEDLMRSFEKSVILAHIDDAWKEHLREMDDLKQSVQNAAYEQKDPLLIYKFESYNLFKTMVEKINNPSMYAKLKKSGPI
;
A
#
# COMPACT_ATOMS: atom_id res chain seq x y z
N LYS A 1 13.23 -8.06 -25.60
CA LYS A 1 13.42 -8.52 -24.21
C LYS A 1 12.93 -9.95 -24.04
N THR A 2 11.70 -10.29 -24.42
CA THR A 2 11.07 -11.61 -24.20
C THR A 2 11.92 -12.77 -24.75
N LEU A 3 12.46 -12.67 -25.99
CA LEU A 3 13.34 -13.68 -26.56
C LEU A 3 14.69 -13.75 -25.84
N VAL A 4 15.28 -12.63 -25.45
CA VAL A 4 16.58 -12.61 -24.77
C VAL A 4 16.47 -13.22 -23.36
N ALA A 5 15.36 -13.03 -22.68
CA ALA A 5 15.07 -13.61 -21.38
C ALA A 5 15.13 -15.15 -21.39
N THR A 6 14.89 -15.79 -22.55
CA THR A 6 14.90 -17.26 -22.63
C THR A 6 16.25 -17.86 -22.25
N LEU A 7 17.36 -17.17 -22.50
CA LEU A 7 18.71 -17.66 -22.18
C LEU A 7 18.96 -17.78 -20.67
N PRO A 8 18.82 -16.72 -19.86
CA PRO A 8 19.00 -16.82 -18.41
C PRO A 8 17.91 -17.66 -17.74
N VAL A 9 16.67 -17.64 -18.25
CA VAL A 9 15.59 -18.48 -17.74
C VAL A 9 15.93 -19.96 -17.92
N PHE A 10 16.31 -20.36 -19.13
CA PHE A 10 16.73 -21.73 -19.41
C PHE A 10 17.88 -22.19 -18.52
N LEU A 11 18.96 -21.39 -18.44
CA LEU A 11 20.13 -21.71 -17.63
C LEU A 11 19.78 -21.94 -16.15
N ASN A 12 18.95 -21.09 -15.57
CA ASN A 12 18.56 -21.21 -14.17
C ASN A 12 17.54 -22.33 -13.95
N ALA A 13 16.68 -22.64 -14.93
CA ALA A 13 15.72 -23.72 -14.88
C ALA A 13 16.35 -25.12 -14.84
N LEU A 14 17.58 -25.27 -15.37
CA LEU A 14 18.32 -26.54 -15.33
C LEU A 14 18.57 -27.03 -13.90
N THR A 15 18.57 -26.14 -12.92
CA THR A 15 18.72 -26.53 -11.50
C THR A 15 17.46 -27.20 -10.92
N ARG A 16 16.31 -27.09 -11.60
CA ARG A 16 14.98 -27.56 -11.18
C ARG A 16 14.48 -26.99 -9.84
N ASN A 17 15.10 -25.92 -9.36
CA ASN A 17 14.70 -25.22 -8.14
C ASN A 17 13.54 -24.23 -8.37
N GLY A 18 13.08 -24.05 -9.61
CA GLY A 18 12.04 -23.14 -10.02
C GLY A 18 12.56 -21.77 -10.46
N VAL A 19 12.06 -21.31 -11.58
CA VAL A 19 12.30 -19.98 -12.15
C VAL A 19 10.98 -19.26 -12.27
N HIS A 20 10.89 -18.07 -11.70
CA HIS A 20 9.73 -17.21 -11.85
C HIS A 20 9.99 -16.13 -12.90
N VAL A 21 9.17 -16.05 -13.93
CA VAL A 21 9.17 -15.00 -14.96
C VAL A 21 8.02 -14.05 -14.64
N VAL A 22 8.39 -12.88 -14.12
CA VAL A 22 7.44 -11.92 -13.57
C VAL A 22 7.11 -10.85 -14.60
N THR A 23 5.83 -10.59 -14.80
CA THR A 23 5.31 -9.57 -15.73
C THR A 23 4.43 -8.55 -14.99
N VAL A 24 4.15 -7.43 -15.64
CA VAL A 24 3.33 -6.33 -15.05
C VAL A 24 1.82 -6.57 -15.17
N ASN A 25 1.36 -7.53 -15.97
CA ASN A 25 -0.04 -7.85 -16.10
C ASN A 25 -0.26 -9.30 -16.61
N ASP A 26 -1.48 -9.79 -16.42
CA ASP A 26 -1.90 -11.16 -16.76
C ASP A 26 -1.93 -11.44 -18.27
N TYR A 27 -2.19 -10.42 -19.10
CA TYR A 27 -2.12 -10.59 -20.56
C TYR A 27 -0.70 -10.95 -21.01
N LEU A 28 0.30 -10.23 -20.49
CA LEU A 28 1.71 -10.49 -20.84
C LEU A 28 2.18 -11.85 -20.30
N SER A 29 1.81 -12.20 -19.07
CA SER A 29 2.21 -13.48 -18.49
C SER A 29 1.65 -14.68 -19.28
N LYS A 30 0.36 -14.61 -19.65
CA LYS A 30 -0.30 -15.62 -20.48
C LYS A 30 0.31 -15.70 -21.88
N ARG A 31 0.42 -14.55 -22.56
CA ARG A 31 1.00 -14.46 -23.91
C ARG A 31 2.44 -15.00 -23.96
N ASP A 32 3.29 -14.54 -23.05
CA ASP A 32 4.71 -14.87 -23.07
C ASP A 32 4.96 -16.33 -22.66
N SER A 33 4.14 -16.88 -21.76
CA SER A 33 4.17 -18.31 -21.42
C SER A 33 3.80 -19.19 -22.61
N GLU A 34 2.82 -18.77 -23.41
CA GLU A 34 2.38 -19.50 -24.61
C GLU A 34 3.38 -19.34 -25.77
N TRP A 35 3.96 -18.17 -25.91
CA TRP A 35 4.88 -17.87 -27.01
C TRP A 35 6.26 -18.48 -26.80
N MET A 36 6.83 -18.38 -25.59
CA MET A 36 8.17 -18.92 -25.28
C MET A 36 8.12 -20.34 -24.71
N GLY A 37 6.97 -20.79 -24.21
CA GLY A 37 6.78 -22.12 -23.63
C GLY A 37 7.24 -23.25 -24.53
N PRO A 38 6.88 -23.30 -25.84
CA PRO A 38 7.32 -24.33 -26.75
C PRO A 38 8.84 -24.47 -26.86
N LEU A 39 9.60 -23.36 -26.76
CA LEU A 39 11.07 -23.38 -26.77
C LEU A 39 11.61 -24.13 -25.56
N TYR A 40 11.10 -23.83 -24.37
CA TYR A 40 11.55 -24.48 -23.12
C TYR A 40 11.13 -25.96 -23.08
N MET A 41 9.89 -26.25 -23.49
CA MET A 41 9.38 -27.64 -23.57
C MET A 41 10.16 -28.49 -24.54
N PHE A 42 10.63 -27.93 -25.66
CA PHE A 42 11.52 -28.62 -26.61
C PHE A 42 12.81 -29.12 -25.93
N HIS A 43 13.30 -28.38 -24.95
CA HIS A 43 14.46 -28.75 -24.14
C HIS A 43 14.13 -29.59 -22.90
N GLY A 44 12.92 -30.13 -22.78
CA GLY A 44 12.48 -31.00 -21.68
C GLY A 44 12.21 -30.29 -20.36
N LEU A 45 11.95 -28.97 -20.37
CA LEU A 45 11.55 -28.19 -19.20
C LEU A 45 10.03 -28.01 -19.17
N SER A 46 9.44 -28.08 -17.99
CA SER A 46 8.01 -27.81 -17.76
C SER A 46 7.76 -26.31 -17.60
N VAL A 47 6.67 -25.81 -18.21
CA VAL A 47 6.29 -24.39 -18.20
C VAL A 47 4.81 -24.25 -17.89
N ASP A 48 4.45 -23.35 -16.99
CA ASP A 48 3.06 -22.99 -16.74
C ASP A 48 2.93 -21.51 -16.33
N CYS A 49 1.68 -21.02 -16.20
CA CYS A 49 1.35 -19.64 -15.88
C CYS A 49 0.29 -19.61 -14.77
N ILE A 50 0.64 -19.01 -13.61
CA ILE A 50 -0.27 -18.93 -12.48
C ILE A 50 -1.54 -18.13 -12.76
N ASP A 51 -1.47 -17.13 -13.64
CA ASP A 51 -2.63 -16.28 -13.99
C ASP A 51 -3.71 -17.02 -14.81
N LYS A 52 -3.45 -18.27 -15.21
CA LYS A 52 -4.44 -19.16 -15.83
C LYS A 52 -5.25 -19.98 -14.82
N HIS A 53 -4.81 -20.02 -13.58
CA HIS A 53 -5.34 -20.90 -12.54
C HIS A 53 -5.91 -20.10 -11.36
N GLN A 54 -6.98 -20.63 -10.76
CA GLN A 54 -7.57 -20.02 -9.57
C GLN A 54 -6.62 -20.10 -8.37
N PRO A 55 -6.61 -19.09 -7.49
CA PRO A 55 -5.85 -19.12 -6.22
C PRO A 55 -6.16 -20.39 -5.40
N ASN A 56 -5.18 -20.88 -4.67
CA ASN A 56 -5.26 -22.06 -3.78
C ASN A 56 -5.71 -23.38 -4.46
N SER A 57 -5.67 -23.44 -5.79
CA SER A 57 -6.04 -24.66 -6.55
C SER A 57 -4.86 -25.62 -6.73
N ASP A 58 -5.15 -26.92 -6.95
CA ASP A 58 -4.13 -27.91 -7.29
C ASP A 58 -3.42 -27.56 -8.63
N ALA A 59 -4.15 -26.99 -9.58
CA ALA A 59 -3.58 -26.52 -10.83
C ALA A 59 -2.57 -25.38 -10.62
N ARG A 60 -2.86 -24.43 -9.70
CA ARG A 60 -1.93 -23.36 -9.35
C ARG A 60 -0.69 -23.90 -8.64
N ARG A 61 -0.85 -24.90 -7.77
CA ARG A 61 0.27 -25.61 -7.17
C ARG A 61 1.11 -26.33 -8.20
N ALA A 62 0.50 -26.99 -9.17
CA ALA A 62 1.20 -27.64 -10.27
C ALA A 62 2.00 -26.64 -11.10
N ALA A 63 1.44 -25.43 -11.34
CA ALA A 63 2.14 -24.35 -12.03
C ALA A 63 3.39 -23.88 -11.27
N TYR A 64 3.35 -23.75 -9.95
CA TYR A 64 4.56 -23.46 -9.15
C TYR A 64 5.57 -24.61 -9.12
N ASN A 65 5.15 -25.84 -9.33
CA ASN A 65 6.03 -26.99 -9.42
C ASN A 65 6.67 -27.18 -10.80
N ALA A 66 6.24 -26.44 -11.80
CA ALA A 66 6.90 -26.38 -13.11
C ALA A 66 8.35 -25.83 -12.97
N ASP A 67 9.22 -26.19 -13.90
CA ASP A 67 10.60 -25.66 -13.93
C ASP A 67 10.60 -24.14 -14.15
N ILE A 68 9.64 -23.64 -14.93
CA ILE A 68 9.46 -22.23 -15.27
C ILE A 68 8.01 -21.84 -15.02
N THR A 69 7.79 -20.83 -14.17
CA THR A 69 6.47 -20.32 -13.81
C THR A 69 6.34 -18.87 -14.22
N PHE A 70 5.39 -18.57 -15.10
CA PHE A 70 5.01 -17.20 -15.46
C PHE A 70 3.91 -16.69 -14.55
N GLY A 71 3.91 -15.37 -14.27
CA GLY A 71 2.85 -14.74 -13.51
C GLY A 71 3.06 -13.24 -13.34
N THR A 72 2.02 -12.58 -12.82
CA THR A 72 2.09 -11.17 -12.48
C THR A 72 2.76 -10.96 -11.12
N ASN A 73 3.42 -9.81 -10.95
CA ASN A 73 4.09 -9.41 -9.72
C ASN A 73 3.15 -9.50 -8.49
N ASN A 74 1.92 -9.00 -8.62
CA ASN A 74 0.95 -8.98 -7.53
C ASN A 74 0.52 -10.39 -7.14
N GLU A 75 0.22 -11.28 -8.12
CA GLU A 75 -0.22 -12.64 -7.84
C GLU A 75 0.85 -13.49 -7.15
N PHE A 76 2.12 -13.35 -7.54
CA PHE A 76 3.22 -13.96 -6.80
C PHE A 76 3.26 -13.53 -5.34
N GLY A 77 3.10 -12.24 -5.08
CA GLY A 77 3.10 -11.71 -3.72
C GLY A 77 1.83 -12.09 -2.94
N PHE A 78 0.66 -12.07 -3.57
CA PHE A 78 -0.58 -12.52 -2.92
C PHE A 78 -0.56 -14.01 -2.60
N ASP A 79 0.01 -14.86 -3.48
CA ASP A 79 0.16 -16.28 -3.17
C ASP A 79 1.08 -16.51 -1.98
N TYR A 80 2.16 -15.73 -1.85
CA TYR A 80 3.00 -15.75 -0.65
C TYR A 80 2.21 -15.42 0.61
N LEU A 81 1.38 -14.38 0.58
CA LEU A 81 0.54 -14.01 1.71
C LEU A 81 -0.49 -15.11 2.02
N ARG A 82 -1.16 -15.65 0.98
CA ARG A 82 -2.13 -16.75 1.12
C ARG A 82 -1.48 -18.01 1.73
N ASP A 83 -0.28 -18.38 1.29
CA ASP A 83 0.48 -19.51 1.85
C ASP A 83 0.77 -19.32 3.34
N ASN A 84 1.06 -18.09 3.76
CA ASN A 84 1.30 -17.77 5.17
C ASN A 84 0.01 -17.65 6.01
N MET A 85 -1.16 -17.73 5.38
CA MET A 85 -2.48 -17.81 6.03
C MET A 85 -3.11 -19.21 5.90
N ALA A 86 -2.45 -20.15 5.21
CA ALA A 86 -2.95 -21.51 4.96
C ALA A 86 -3.23 -22.27 6.26
N ILE A 87 -4.33 -23.01 6.31
CA ILE A 87 -4.75 -23.82 7.46
C ILE A 87 -4.26 -25.26 7.30
N SER A 88 -4.08 -25.71 6.05
CA SER A 88 -3.62 -27.04 5.70
C SER A 88 -2.31 -26.98 4.90
N PRO A 89 -1.36 -27.92 5.08
CA PRO A 89 -0.20 -28.03 4.19
C PRO A 89 -0.55 -28.21 2.72
N ASN A 90 -1.74 -28.75 2.45
CA ASN A 90 -2.24 -28.95 1.09
C ASN A 90 -2.69 -27.65 0.41
N ASP A 91 -2.86 -26.54 1.15
CA ASP A 91 -3.22 -25.24 0.62
C ASP A 91 -1.98 -24.44 0.16
N LEU A 92 -0.78 -24.88 0.56
CA LEU A 92 0.48 -24.26 0.14
C LEU A 92 0.71 -24.47 -1.35
N VAL A 93 0.95 -23.39 -2.08
CA VAL A 93 1.19 -23.43 -3.53
C VAL A 93 2.63 -23.12 -3.92
N GLN A 94 3.31 -22.22 -3.19
CA GLN A 94 4.67 -21.78 -3.54
C GLN A 94 5.76 -22.71 -3.01
N ARG A 95 6.85 -22.80 -3.82
CA ARG A 95 8.13 -23.39 -3.41
C ARG A 95 9.07 -22.31 -2.84
N LYS A 96 10.33 -22.68 -2.57
CA LYS A 96 11.38 -21.72 -2.20
C LYS A 96 11.64 -20.75 -3.32
N HIS A 97 11.87 -19.48 -2.99
CA HIS A 97 12.18 -18.42 -3.93
C HIS A 97 13.64 -18.56 -4.40
N ASN A 98 13.85 -19.19 -5.56
CA ASN A 98 15.17 -19.44 -6.10
C ASN A 98 15.63 -18.33 -7.05
N TYR A 99 15.03 -18.23 -8.23
CA TYR A 99 15.37 -17.22 -9.23
C TYR A 99 14.14 -16.53 -9.77
N ALA A 100 14.17 -15.20 -9.81
CA ALA A 100 13.17 -14.41 -10.51
C ALA A 100 13.83 -13.51 -11.55
N ILE A 101 13.20 -13.44 -12.73
CA ILE A 101 13.50 -12.41 -13.73
C ILE A 101 12.25 -11.58 -13.96
N VAL A 102 12.38 -10.26 -13.77
CA VAL A 102 11.25 -9.32 -13.82
C VAL A 102 11.29 -8.55 -15.13
N ASP A 103 10.28 -8.72 -15.97
CA ASP A 103 10.12 -7.88 -17.16
C ASP A 103 9.48 -6.55 -16.78
N GLU A 104 9.91 -5.47 -17.43
CA GLU A 104 9.56 -4.10 -17.04
C GLU A 104 9.86 -3.84 -15.55
N VAL A 105 11.07 -4.21 -15.14
CA VAL A 105 11.51 -4.23 -13.74
C VAL A 105 11.36 -2.87 -13.03
N ASP A 106 11.46 -1.79 -13.74
CA ASP A 106 11.26 -0.44 -13.23
C ASP A 106 9.78 -0.16 -12.84
N SER A 107 8.79 -0.72 -13.58
CA SER A 107 7.41 -0.68 -13.12
C SER A 107 7.20 -1.45 -11.84
N VAL A 108 7.68 -2.67 -11.81
CA VAL A 108 7.42 -3.58 -10.69
C VAL A 108 8.16 -3.13 -9.42
N LEU A 109 9.45 -2.81 -9.54
CA LEU A 109 10.31 -2.56 -8.37
C LEU A 109 10.40 -1.08 -7.96
N ILE A 110 9.94 -0.15 -8.81
CA ILE A 110 9.92 1.28 -8.51
C ILE A 110 8.49 1.81 -8.40
N ASP A 111 7.67 1.67 -9.49
CA ASP A 111 6.34 2.25 -9.53
C ASP A 111 5.37 1.54 -8.60
N ASP A 112 5.17 0.23 -8.78
CA ASP A 112 4.26 -0.60 -7.98
C ASP A 112 4.75 -0.76 -6.53
N ALA A 113 6.04 -0.54 -6.30
CA ALA A 113 6.67 -0.67 -4.98
C ALA A 113 6.37 0.49 -4.00
N ARG A 114 5.51 1.42 -4.37
CA ARG A 114 5.02 2.50 -3.49
C ARG A 114 3.98 2.02 -2.49
N THR A 115 3.26 0.96 -2.80
CA THR A 115 2.19 0.41 -1.97
C THR A 115 2.44 -1.04 -1.64
N PRO A 116 2.25 -1.47 -0.38
CA PRO A 116 2.35 -2.87 -0.02
C PRO A 116 1.21 -3.69 -0.61
N LEU A 117 1.41 -5.00 -0.70
CA LEU A 117 0.34 -5.96 -0.91
C LEU A 117 -0.32 -6.26 0.43
N ILE A 118 -1.62 -6.17 0.49
CA ILE A 118 -2.40 -6.33 1.73
C ILE A 118 -3.54 -7.30 1.47
N ILE A 119 -3.68 -8.29 2.35
CA ILE A 119 -4.90 -9.10 2.48
C ILE A 119 -5.61 -8.63 3.72
N SER A 120 -6.83 -8.12 3.55
CA SER A 120 -7.68 -7.66 4.63
C SER A 120 -9.05 -8.34 4.59
N GLY A 121 -9.73 -8.32 5.72
CA GLY A 121 -11.09 -8.82 5.84
C GLY A 121 -11.94 -7.91 6.73
N PRO A 122 -13.27 -8.05 6.69
CA PRO A 122 -14.16 -7.23 7.49
C PRO A 122 -13.95 -7.48 8.98
N VAL A 123 -14.02 -6.43 9.76
CA VAL A 123 -14.03 -6.53 11.23
C VAL A 123 -15.39 -7.07 11.67
N PRO A 124 -15.47 -8.13 12.53
CA PRO A 124 -16.73 -8.74 12.95
C PRO A 124 -17.68 -7.82 13.73
N LYS A 125 -17.15 -6.79 14.39
CA LYS A 125 -17.88 -5.67 14.97
C LYS A 125 -17.37 -4.43 14.24
N GLY A 126 -18.09 -3.96 13.23
CA GLY A 126 -17.83 -2.65 12.66
C GLY A 126 -18.01 -1.63 13.77
N ASP A 127 -16.95 -0.88 14.09
CA ASP A 127 -17.11 0.42 14.68
C ASP A 127 -18.01 1.18 13.70
N ASP A 128 -19.10 1.77 14.21
CA ASP A 128 -19.97 2.62 13.40
C ASP A 128 -19.11 3.73 12.86
N GLN A 129 -18.69 3.59 11.60
CA GLN A 129 -17.83 4.56 10.96
C GLN A 129 -18.60 5.86 10.83
N MET A 130 -18.19 6.86 11.59
CA MET A 130 -18.86 8.16 11.68
C MET A 130 -18.73 9.01 10.40
N PHE A 131 -18.36 8.39 9.26
CA PHE A 131 -18.21 9.10 7.98
C PHE A 131 -19.51 9.77 7.54
N ASP A 132 -20.64 9.06 7.64
CA ASP A 132 -21.94 9.61 7.27
C ASP A 132 -22.40 10.71 8.23
N GLU A 133 -22.05 10.62 9.51
CA GLU A 133 -22.35 11.63 10.53
C GLU A 133 -21.56 12.92 10.32
N TYR A 134 -20.25 12.81 10.06
CA TYR A 134 -19.38 13.99 9.93
C TYR A 134 -19.30 14.54 8.51
N LYS A 135 -19.70 13.79 7.49
CA LYS A 135 -19.73 14.26 6.11
C LYS A 135 -20.45 15.61 5.91
N PRO A 136 -21.69 15.84 6.39
CA PRO A 136 -22.35 17.13 6.20
C PRO A 136 -21.61 18.30 6.86
N ARG A 137 -20.94 18.04 8.00
CA ARG A 137 -20.15 19.05 8.70
C ARG A 137 -18.90 19.42 7.89
N VAL A 138 -18.22 18.42 7.35
CA VAL A 138 -17.02 18.61 6.51
C VAL A 138 -17.38 19.29 5.19
N GLU A 139 -18.47 18.90 4.53
CA GLU A 139 -18.96 19.57 3.30
C GLU A 139 -19.22 21.05 3.53
N ARG A 140 -19.87 21.39 4.66
CA ARG A 140 -20.11 22.77 5.07
C ARG A 140 -18.78 23.51 5.29
N LEU A 141 -17.84 22.89 6.01
CA LEU A 141 -16.53 23.48 6.30
C LEU A 141 -15.74 23.75 5.03
N VAL A 142 -15.70 22.77 4.10
CA VAL A 142 -15.04 22.92 2.79
C VAL A 142 -15.67 24.05 1.97
N LYS A 143 -16.99 24.15 1.97
CA LYS A 143 -17.70 25.25 1.27
C LYS A 143 -17.36 26.61 1.87
N MET A 144 -17.36 26.73 3.20
CA MET A 144 -16.98 27.97 3.89
C MET A 144 -15.53 28.37 3.59
N GLN A 145 -14.61 27.39 3.56
CA GLN A 145 -13.21 27.62 3.15
C GLN A 145 -13.13 28.11 1.72
N GLN A 146 -13.89 27.50 0.79
CA GLN A 146 -13.91 27.92 -0.62
C GLN A 146 -14.40 29.36 -0.75
N GLU A 147 -15.50 29.72 -0.11
CA GLU A 147 -16.06 31.08 -0.14
C GLU A 147 -15.06 32.09 0.44
N PHE A 148 -14.46 31.78 1.59
CA PHE A 148 -13.45 32.63 2.22
C PHE A 148 -12.22 32.84 1.32
N VAL A 149 -11.69 31.76 0.75
CA VAL A 149 -10.52 31.83 -0.14
C VAL A 149 -10.84 32.60 -1.41
N MET A 150 -12.04 32.44 -1.99
CA MET A 150 -12.46 33.19 -3.17
C MET A 150 -12.49 34.69 -2.90
N GLN A 151 -13.03 35.12 -1.75
CA GLN A 151 -13.05 36.52 -1.35
C GLN A 151 -11.63 37.05 -1.08
N THR A 152 -10.84 36.33 -0.29
CA THR A 152 -9.43 36.65 0.02
C THR A 152 -8.60 36.81 -1.25
N PHE A 153 -8.79 35.92 -2.22
CA PHE A 153 -8.10 35.97 -3.50
C PHE A 153 -8.51 37.20 -4.34
N LYS A 154 -9.80 37.59 -4.33
CA LYS A 154 -10.28 38.78 -5.01
C LYS A 154 -9.61 40.02 -4.42
N GLU A 155 -9.60 40.15 -3.10
CA GLU A 155 -8.93 41.24 -2.38
C GLU A 155 -7.42 41.29 -2.66
N ALA A 156 -6.78 40.09 -2.67
CA ALA A 156 -5.36 40.00 -3.03
C ALA A 156 -5.05 40.56 -4.41
N LYS A 157 -5.90 40.27 -5.42
CA LYS A 157 -5.73 40.79 -6.78
C LYS A 157 -5.85 42.31 -6.83
N GLU A 158 -6.82 42.88 -6.12
CA GLU A 158 -7.05 44.33 -6.08
C GLU A 158 -5.85 45.05 -5.45
N LEU A 159 -5.32 44.52 -4.35
CA LEU A 159 -4.16 45.09 -3.64
C LEU A 159 -2.85 44.94 -4.42
N LEU A 160 -2.66 43.83 -5.13
CA LEU A 160 -1.47 43.58 -5.94
C LEU A 160 -1.45 44.47 -7.22
N ALA A 161 -2.61 44.90 -7.70
CA ALA A 161 -2.73 45.85 -8.83
C ALA A 161 -2.40 47.31 -8.43
N SER A 162 -2.27 47.60 -7.13
CA SER A 162 -1.93 48.94 -6.62
C SER A 162 -0.44 49.25 -6.78
N ASP A 163 -0.09 50.50 -7.06
CA ASP A 163 1.30 50.98 -7.08
C ASP A 163 1.89 51.22 -5.69
N ASP A 164 1.07 51.17 -4.63
CA ASP A 164 1.51 51.35 -3.25
C ASP A 164 2.21 50.08 -2.72
N SER A 165 3.47 50.20 -2.32
CA SER A 165 4.33 49.12 -1.81
C SER A 165 3.74 48.44 -0.57
N LYS A 166 3.03 49.18 0.32
CA LYS A 166 2.39 48.60 1.49
C LYS A 166 1.19 47.71 1.09
N LYS A 167 0.35 48.21 0.20
CA LYS A 167 -0.80 47.46 -0.33
C LYS A 167 -0.35 46.20 -1.08
N ARG A 168 0.72 46.28 -1.87
CA ARG A 168 1.30 45.12 -2.55
C ARG A 168 1.84 44.09 -1.59
N LYS A 169 2.44 44.52 -0.46
CA LYS A 169 2.88 43.57 0.58
C LYS A 169 1.69 42.90 1.24
N GLU A 170 0.64 43.61 1.56
CA GLU A 170 -0.62 43.05 2.09
C GLU A 170 -1.29 42.12 1.09
N GLY A 171 -1.33 42.49 -0.20
CA GLY A 171 -1.78 41.62 -1.28
C GLY A 171 -0.99 40.30 -1.36
N GLY A 172 0.34 40.34 -1.13
CA GLY A 172 1.17 39.14 -1.06
C GLY A 172 0.81 38.21 0.10
N ILE A 173 0.47 38.76 1.26
CA ILE A 173 -0.01 38.03 2.43
C ILE A 173 -1.34 37.31 2.13
N LEU A 174 -2.29 38.04 1.56
CA LEU A 174 -3.59 37.48 1.19
C LEU A 174 -3.46 36.42 0.08
N LEU A 175 -2.54 36.62 -0.85
CA LEU A 175 -2.23 35.63 -1.90
C LEU A 175 -1.68 34.33 -1.31
N LEU A 176 -0.74 34.45 -0.34
CA LEU A 176 -0.19 33.29 0.36
C LEU A 176 -1.27 32.58 1.19
N ARG A 177 -2.14 33.32 1.86
CA ARG A 177 -3.28 32.77 2.61
C ARG A 177 -4.21 31.99 1.68
N ALA A 178 -4.59 32.57 0.55
CA ALA A 178 -5.43 31.87 -0.43
C ALA A 178 -4.77 30.58 -0.95
N HIS A 179 -3.46 30.62 -1.19
CA HIS A 179 -2.70 29.46 -1.64
C HIS A 179 -2.60 28.36 -0.57
N LYS A 180 -2.40 28.69 0.71
CA LYS A 180 -2.40 27.71 1.82
C LYS A 180 -3.78 27.13 2.08
N GLY A 181 -4.85 27.90 1.81
CA GLY A 181 -6.23 27.46 2.02
C GLY A 181 -6.81 26.60 0.92
N LEU A 182 -6.47 26.86 -0.36
CA LEU A 182 -7.00 26.12 -1.51
C LEU A 182 -6.03 26.19 -2.71
N PRO A 183 -4.93 25.43 -2.67
CA PRO A 183 -3.87 25.53 -3.69
C PRO A 183 -4.30 25.07 -5.08
N LYS A 184 -5.28 24.15 -5.20
CA LYS A 184 -5.83 23.67 -6.47
C LYS A 184 -6.94 24.58 -7.05
N TYR A 185 -7.18 25.77 -6.50
CA TYR A 185 -8.19 26.70 -7.02
C TYR A 185 -7.81 27.24 -8.42
N LYS A 186 -8.55 26.84 -9.44
CA LYS A 186 -8.23 27.13 -10.86
C LYS A 186 -7.95 28.61 -11.15
N PRO A 187 -8.75 29.62 -10.67
CA PRO A 187 -8.45 31.03 -10.87
C PRO A 187 -7.16 31.49 -10.19
N LEU A 188 -6.81 30.93 -9.03
CA LEU A 188 -5.55 31.22 -8.34
C LEU A 188 -4.36 30.66 -9.14
N ILE A 189 -4.46 29.42 -9.63
CA ILE A 189 -3.43 28.80 -10.46
C ILE A 189 -3.18 29.65 -11.72
N LYS A 190 -4.26 30.09 -12.39
CA LYS A 190 -4.16 30.97 -13.55
C LYS A 190 -3.46 32.30 -13.22
N PHE A 191 -3.83 32.92 -12.10
CA PHE A 191 -3.22 34.19 -11.66
C PHE A 191 -1.73 34.00 -11.31
N LEU A 192 -1.34 32.88 -10.71
CA LEU A 192 0.05 32.58 -10.41
C LEU A 192 0.89 32.28 -11.66
N SER A 193 0.26 31.94 -12.79
CA SER A 193 0.95 31.81 -14.08
C SER A 193 1.23 33.15 -14.79
N GLU A 194 0.63 34.25 -14.29
CA GLU A 194 0.90 35.60 -14.80
C GLU A 194 2.25 36.12 -14.25
N GLU A 195 2.88 37.03 -15.01
CA GLU A 195 4.20 37.55 -14.74
C GLU A 195 4.32 38.17 -13.33
N GLY A 196 5.35 37.78 -12.58
CA GLY A 196 5.65 38.36 -11.26
C GLY A 196 4.84 37.81 -10.10
N ASN A 197 3.64 37.25 -10.29
CA ASN A 197 2.75 36.86 -9.21
C ASN A 197 3.27 35.67 -8.41
N LYS A 198 3.85 34.67 -9.06
CA LYS A 198 4.48 33.54 -8.38
C LYS A 198 5.73 33.94 -7.60
N ALA A 199 6.49 34.90 -8.11
CA ALA A 199 7.65 35.42 -7.40
C ALA A 199 7.24 36.17 -6.12
N ILE A 200 6.13 36.91 -6.13
CA ILE A 200 5.56 37.54 -4.94
C ILE A 200 5.14 36.49 -3.92
N LEU A 201 4.44 35.44 -4.34
CA LEU A 201 4.03 34.34 -3.47
C LEU A 201 5.24 33.71 -2.75
N ILE A 202 6.27 33.30 -3.50
CA ILE A 202 7.47 32.66 -2.95
C ILE A 202 8.24 33.61 -2.02
N LYS A 203 8.37 34.88 -2.41
CA LYS A 203 9.02 35.88 -1.57
C LYS A 203 8.30 36.05 -0.23
N THR A 204 6.97 36.15 -0.24
CA THR A 204 6.14 36.24 0.94
C THR A 204 6.25 34.96 1.79
N GLU A 205 6.17 33.77 1.19
CA GLU A 205 6.34 32.51 1.90
C GLU A 205 7.70 32.44 2.58
N ASN A 206 8.79 32.77 1.90
CA ASN A 206 10.14 32.77 2.48
C ASN A 206 10.27 33.76 3.63
N GLU A 207 9.63 34.94 3.55
CA GLU A 207 9.63 35.93 4.66
C GLU A 207 8.92 35.36 5.92
N TYR A 208 7.80 34.66 5.76
CA TYR A 208 7.02 34.10 6.86
C TYR A 208 7.55 32.74 7.38
N MET A 209 8.39 32.06 6.60
CA MET A 209 9.09 30.84 7.04
C MET A 209 10.37 31.12 7.84
N GLN A 210 10.84 32.34 7.92
CA GLN A 210 11.98 32.73 8.77
C GLN A 210 11.66 32.50 10.24
N GLU A 211 12.70 32.37 11.08
CA GLU A 211 12.56 32.14 12.53
C GLU A 211 11.72 30.89 12.89
N ASN A 212 11.95 29.77 12.20
CA ASN A 212 11.22 28.51 12.45
C ASN A 212 9.68 28.64 12.33
N ASN A 213 9.20 29.32 11.30
CA ASN A 213 7.77 29.52 11.00
C ASN A 213 6.99 30.31 12.07
N ARG A 214 7.65 31.02 12.96
CA ARG A 214 7.00 31.72 14.09
C ARG A 214 5.87 32.68 13.64
N ARG A 215 5.97 33.22 12.43
CA ARG A 215 4.99 34.18 11.89
C ARG A 215 3.97 33.52 10.96
N MET A 216 4.09 32.21 10.65
CA MET A 216 3.15 31.51 9.77
C MET A 216 1.70 31.52 10.29
N PRO A 217 1.42 31.46 11.60
CA PRO A 217 0.06 31.58 12.14
C PRO A 217 -0.67 32.86 11.67
N GLU A 218 0.01 33.99 11.47
CA GLU A 218 -0.61 35.21 10.93
C GLU A 218 -1.29 34.96 9.56
N ILE A 219 -0.79 34.00 8.78
CA ILE A 219 -1.33 33.60 7.47
C ILE A 219 -2.43 32.55 7.63
N THR A 220 -2.23 31.56 8.52
CA THR A 220 -3.04 30.34 8.60
C THR A 220 -4.23 30.42 9.52
N ASP A 221 -4.16 31.18 10.64
CA ASP A 221 -5.24 31.27 11.63
C ASP A 221 -6.58 31.76 11.07
N PRO A 222 -6.62 32.66 10.09
CA PRO A 222 -7.90 33.07 9.49
C PRO A 222 -8.59 31.98 8.63
N LEU A 223 -7.85 30.95 8.21
CA LEU A 223 -8.37 29.81 7.48
C LEU A 223 -9.13 28.86 8.39
N TYR A 224 -9.96 27.98 7.86
CA TYR A 224 -10.61 26.90 8.60
C TYR A 224 -9.70 25.65 8.63
N PHE A 225 -8.92 25.42 7.60
CA PHE A 225 -7.88 24.40 7.52
C PHE A 225 -6.79 24.82 6.53
N VAL A 226 -5.63 24.19 6.68
CA VAL A 226 -4.44 24.45 5.85
C VAL A 226 -4.11 23.20 5.06
N ILE A 227 -3.82 23.37 3.77
CA ILE A 227 -3.46 22.27 2.87
C ILE A 227 -1.97 22.37 2.52
N ASP A 228 -1.23 21.28 2.73
CA ASP A 228 0.10 21.09 2.16
C ASP A 228 0.06 19.98 1.10
N GLU A 229 -0.02 20.38 -0.17
CA GLU A 229 -0.06 19.43 -1.29
C GLU A 229 1.23 18.60 -1.41
N LYS A 230 2.39 19.13 -1.01
CA LYS A 230 3.67 18.42 -1.12
C LYS A 230 3.78 17.28 -0.13
N LEU A 231 3.22 17.49 1.07
CA LEU A 231 3.19 16.50 2.15
C LEU A 231 1.90 15.67 2.14
N ASN A 232 0.95 16.01 1.28
CA ASN A 232 -0.39 15.40 1.23
C ASN A 232 -1.08 15.43 2.60
N SER A 233 -0.93 16.55 3.33
CA SER A 233 -1.47 16.76 4.67
C SER A 233 -2.47 17.90 4.72
N ILE A 234 -3.39 17.79 5.69
CA ILE A 234 -4.36 18.82 6.01
C ILE A 234 -4.40 18.97 7.52
N ASP A 235 -4.35 20.21 7.98
CA ASP A 235 -4.40 20.54 9.39
C ASP A 235 -5.56 21.51 9.64
N LEU A 236 -6.45 21.16 10.58
CA LEU A 236 -7.50 22.06 11.05
C LEU A 236 -6.87 23.18 11.87
N THR A 237 -7.37 24.40 11.67
CA THR A 237 -7.05 25.54 12.55
C THR A 237 -8.01 25.59 13.73
N ASP A 238 -7.73 26.44 14.73
CA ASP A 238 -8.66 26.67 15.86
C ASP A 238 -10.04 27.10 15.35
N LYS A 239 -10.07 27.99 14.35
CA LYS A 239 -11.31 28.42 13.69
C LYS A 239 -12.04 27.24 13.01
N GLY A 240 -11.31 26.29 12.45
CA GLY A 240 -11.88 25.07 11.88
C GLY A 240 -12.49 24.18 12.95
N HIS A 241 -11.79 23.97 14.05
CA HIS A 241 -12.29 23.21 15.20
C HIS A 241 -13.58 23.82 15.77
N ASP A 242 -13.61 25.13 15.99
CA ASP A 242 -14.79 25.84 16.49
C ASP A 242 -15.97 25.75 15.54
N THR A 243 -15.72 25.77 14.22
CA THR A 243 -16.76 25.74 13.20
C THR A 243 -17.36 24.36 12.98
N ILE A 244 -16.57 23.29 13.12
CA ILE A 244 -17.04 21.92 12.93
C ILE A 244 -17.77 21.39 14.17
N THR A 245 -17.49 21.96 15.36
CA THR A 245 -18.15 21.63 16.61
C THR A 245 -19.58 22.19 16.61
N ALA A 246 -20.57 21.38 16.90
CA ALA A 246 -21.98 21.80 16.90
C ALA A 246 -22.30 22.62 18.16
N ALA A 247 -23.33 23.47 18.05
CA ALA A 247 -23.82 24.24 19.18
C ALA A 247 -24.37 23.31 20.28
N GLY A 248 -23.74 23.34 21.47
CA GLY A 248 -24.07 22.47 22.61
C GLY A 248 -23.16 21.27 22.81
N GLU A 249 -22.20 21.05 21.92
CA GLU A 249 -21.12 20.09 22.14
C GLU A 249 -19.96 20.72 22.96
N ASP A 250 -19.15 19.85 23.58
CA ASP A 250 -17.93 20.28 24.26
C ASP A 250 -17.03 21.11 23.29
N PRO A 251 -16.58 22.32 23.62
CA PRO A 251 -15.63 23.07 22.81
C PRO A 251 -14.38 22.29 22.42
N LYS A 252 -14.00 21.31 23.22
CA LYS A 252 -12.86 20.39 22.95
C LYS A 252 -13.28 19.07 22.28
N PHE A 253 -14.44 19.02 21.63
CA PHE A 253 -15.01 17.78 21.04
C PHE A 253 -14.07 17.14 19.99
N PHE A 254 -13.40 17.96 19.20
CA PHE A 254 -12.42 17.56 18.19
C PHE A 254 -10.97 17.88 18.57
N ILE A 255 -10.70 18.18 19.84
CA ILE A 255 -9.35 18.50 20.35
C ILE A 255 -8.89 17.32 21.21
N LEU A 256 -7.72 16.77 20.91
CA LEU A 256 -7.13 15.68 21.67
C LEU A 256 -6.65 16.18 23.02
N PRO A 257 -6.93 15.47 24.13
CA PRO A 257 -6.37 15.78 25.44
C PRO A 257 -4.85 15.53 25.44
N ASP A 258 -4.12 16.37 26.17
CA ASP A 258 -2.70 16.13 26.44
C ASP A 258 -2.56 15.05 27.53
N ILE A 259 -2.45 13.79 27.08
CA ILE A 259 -2.36 12.62 27.97
C ILE A 259 -1.21 12.79 28.97
N GLY A 260 -0.06 13.33 28.57
CA GLY A 260 1.11 13.48 29.44
C GLY A 260 0.82 14.41 30.63
N SER A 261 0.28 15.59 30.34
CA SER A 261 -0.08 16.58 31.34
C SER A 261 -1.24 16.11 32.22
N GLU A 262 -2.30 15.51 31.63
CA GLU A 262 -3.47 15.05 32.38
C GLU A 262 -3.15 13.84 33.26
N ILE A 263 -2.31 12.88 32.81
CA ILE A 263 -1.82 11.78 33.66
C ILE A 263 -0.99 12.33 34.82
N ALA A 264 -0.09 13.31 34.60
CA ALA A 264 0.70 13.92 35.65
C ALA A 264 -0.19 14.66 36.68
N GLU A 265 -1.29 15.28 36.26
CA GLU A 265 -2.29 15.88 37.15
C GLU A 265 -3.04 14.79 37.94
N ILE A 266 -3.49 13.72 37.34
CA ILE A 266 -4.16 12.59 38.00
C ILE A 266 -3.24 11.96 39.07
N GLU A 267 -1.96 11.79 38.76
CA GLU A 267 -0.97 11.24 39.69
C GLU A 267 -0.72 12.15 40.90
N ARG A 268 -0.74 13.47 40.69
CA ARG A 268 -0.52 14.48 41.76
C ARG A 268 -1.74 14.67 42.61
N ASP A 269 -2.94 14.73 42.03
CA ASP A 269 -4.16 15.18 42.70
C ASP A 269 -4.98 14.05 43.30
N THR A 270 -4.76 12.79 42.90
CA THR A 270 -5.49 11.62 43.41
C THR A 270 -4.59 10.78 44.32
N LYS A 271 -5.05 10.45 45.54
CA LYS A 271 -4.26 9.69 46.53
C LYS A 271 -4.58 8.19 46.54
N ASP A 272 -5.78 7.79 46.03
CA ASP A 272 -6.20 6.37 46.00
C ASP A 272 -5.77 5.74 44.68
N ASP A 273 -5.07 4.62 44.74
CA ASP A 273 -4.53 3.92 43.59
C ASP A 273 -5.64 3.33 42.67
N LYS A 274 -6.78 2.93 43.25
CA LYS A 274 -7.94 2.46 42.49
C LYS A 274 -8.63 3.60 41.72
N GLU A 275 -8.75 4.76 42.36
CA GLU A 275 -9.31 5.96 41.73
C GLU A 275 -8.39 6.52 40.64
N LYS A 276 -7.06 6.45 40.83
CA LYS A 276 -6.05 6.79 39.81
C LYS A 276 -6.21 5.91 38.57
N LEU A 277 -6.34 4.61 38.79
CA LEU A 277 -6.48 3.66 37.66
C LEU A 277 -7.79 3.94 36.89
N ALA A 278 -8.90 4.12 37.58
CA ALA A 278 -10.18 4.42 36.94
C ALA A 278 -10.14 5.73 36.14
N LYS A 279 -9.54 6.80 36.68
CA LYS A 279 -9.40 8.10 35.98
C LYS A 279 -8.48 8.00 34.77
N LYS A 280 -7.40 7.21 34.84
CA LYS A 280 -6.51 6.94 33.71
C LYS A 280 -7.24 6.17 32.63
N ASP A 281 -8.01 5.15 32.98
CA ASP A 281 -8.80 4.37 32.03
C ASP A 281 -9.86 5.25 31.34
N GLU A 282 -10.55 6.13 32.08
CA GLU A 282 -11.50 7.09 31.52
C GLU A 282 -10.81 8.08 30.57
N LEU A 283 -9.64 8.59 30.93
CA LEU A 283 -8.84 9.48 30.07
C LEU A 283 -8.43 8.78 28.76
N ILE A 284 -7.96 7.53 28.85
CA ILE A 284 -7.56 6.74 27.67
C ILE A 284 -8.75 6.47 26.77
N GLN A 285 -9.93 6.13 27.33
CA GLN A 285 -11.15 5.92 26.54
C GLN A 285 -11.61 7.22 25.85
N ASN A 286 -11.58 8.34 26.57
CA ASN A 286 -11.92 9.65 25.99
C ASN A 286 -10.94 10.04 24.86
N TYR A 287 -9.65 9.78 25.07
CA TYR A 287 -8.64 10.01 24.04
C TYR A 287 -8.90 9.15 22.79
N ALA A 288 -9.20 7.86 22.96
CA ALA A 288 -9.49 6.96 21.85
C ALA A 288 -10.69 7.44 21.03
N MET A 289 -11.80 7.80 21.69
CA MET A 289 -13.00 8.31 21.02
C MET A 289 -12.74 9.64 20.28
N LYS A 290 -12.00 10.58 20.90
CA LYS A 290 -11.67 11.86 20.27
C LYS A 290 -10.70 11.67 19.10
N SER A 291 -9.72 10.77 19.25
CA SER A 291 -8.76 10.41 18.19
C SER A 291 -9.46 9.88 16.94
N GLU A 292 -10.43 8.98 17.12
CA GLU A 292 -11.21 8.43 16.01
C GLU A 292 -12.03 9.51 15.29
N ARG A 293 -12.66 10.43 16.04
CA ARG A 293 -13.40 11.56 15.45
C ARG A 293 -12.51 12.47 14.62
N VAL A 294 -11.39 12.90 15.20
CA VAL A 294 -10.41 13.75 14.51
C VAL A 294 -9.87 13.06 13.27
N HIS A 295 -9.56 11.77 13.38
CA HIS A 295 -9.11 10.96 12.26
C HIS A 295 -10.14 10.92 11.13
N THR A 296 -11.42 10.61 11.45
CA THR A 296 -12.51 10.57 10.48
C THR A 296 -12.69 11.91 9.74
N VAL A 297 -12.67 13.02 10.49
CA VAL A 297 -12.76 14.37 9.90
C VAL A 297 -11.58 14.66 8.98
N ASN A 298 -10.36 14.32 9.40
CA ASN A 298 -9.17 14.52 8.58
C ASN A 298 -9.20 13.70 7.29
N GLN A 299 -9.67 12.45 7.34
CA GLN A 299 -9.80 11.62 6.14
C GLN A 299 -10.87 12.17 5.18
N LEU A 300 -11.99 12.63 5.71
CA LEU A 300 -13.03 13.31 4.90
C LEU A 300 -12.46 14.59 4.25
N LEU A 301 -11.76 15.44 5.01
CA LEU A 301 -11.14 16.65 4.46
C LEU A 301 -10.15 16.29 3.34
N LYS A 302 -9.30 15.29 3.52
CA LYS A 302 -8.41 14.78 2.45
C LYS A 302 -9.20 14.33 1.23
N ALA A 303 -10.25 13.55 1.41
CA ALA A 303 -11.09 13.07 0.32
C ALA A 303 -11.71 14.22 -0.50
N TYR A 304 -12.14 15.31 0.17
CA TYR A 304 -12.77 16.44 -0.49
C TYR A 304 -11.79 17.43 -1.14
N THR A 305 -10.55 17.51 -0.67
CA THR A 305 -9.62 18.58 -1.07
C THR A 305 -8.41 18.11 -1.86
N LEU A 306 -7.95 16.88 -1.65
CA LEU A 306 -6.73 16.34 -2.26
C LEU A 306 -7.01 15.24 -3.30
N PHE A 307 -8.15 14.55 -3.21
CA PHE A 307 -8.49 13.44 -4.10
C PHE A 307 -9.62 13.82 -5.06
N GLU A 308 -9.35 13.81 -6.34
CA GLU A 308 -10.29 14.19 -7.41
C GLU A 308 -10.74 12.94 -8.19
N LYS A 309 -12.03 12.90 -8.51
CA LYS A 309 -12.59 11.84 -9.36
C LYS A 309 -12.01 11.93 -10.78
N ASP A 310 -11.78 10.78 -11.38
CA ASP A 310 -11.19 10.62 -12.72
C ASP A 310 -9.71 11.06 -12.81
N VAL A 311 -9.09 11.34 -11.64
CA VAL A 311 -7.64 11.58 -11.49
C VAL A 311 -7.04 10.49 -10.61
N GLU A 312 -7.30 10.54 -9.29
CA GLU A 312 -6.76 9.57 -8.32
C GLU A 312 -7.64 8.32 -8.19
N TYR A 313 -8.93 8.39 -8.51
CA TYR A 313 -9.87 7.27 -8.47
C TYR A 313 -10.99 7.40 -9.51
N VAL A 314 -11.63 6.27 -9.81
CA VAL A 314 -12.84 6.22 -10.63
C VAL A 314 -13.97 5.54 -9.86
N VAL A 315 -15.21 5.83 -10.23
CA VAL A 315 -16.39 5.11 -9.70
C VAL A 315 -16.94 4.22 -10.80
N LEU A 316 -16.84 2.91 -10.61
CA LEU A 316 -17.34 1.89 -11.54
C LEU A 316 -18.13 0.85 -10.75
N ASP A 317 -19.26 0.42 -11.29
CA ASP A 317 -20.16 -0.58 -10.67
C ASP A 317 -20.53 -0.22 -9.22
N ASN A 318 -20.78 1.07 -8.98
CA ASN A 318 -21.08 1.63 -7.66
C ASN A 318 -20.00 1.37 -6.58
N LYS A 319 -18.72 1.29 -7.02
CA LYS A 319 -17.54 1.13 -6.17
C LYS A 319 -16.47 2.13 -6.55
N VAL A 320 -15.75 2.60 -5.54
CA VAL A 320 -14.54 3.39 -5.73
C VAL A 320 -13.39 2.44 -6.10
N LYS A 321 -12.68 2.74 -7.18
CA LYS A 321 -11.50 2.01 -7.62
C LYS A 321 -10.33 2.98 -7.77
N ILE A 322 -9.20 2.65 -7.19
CA ILE A 322 -7.99 3.46 -7.27
C ILE A 322 -7.45 3.46 -8.69
N VAL A 323 -7.07 4.61 -9.19
CA VAL A 323 -6.29 4.76 -10.43
C VAL A 323 -4.85 5.06 -10.02
N ASP A 324 -3.93 4.27 -10.49
CA ASP A 324 -2.52 4.53 -10.27
C ASP A 324 -2.09 5.76 -11.09
N GLU A 325 -1.61 6.78 -10.42
CA GLU A 325 -1.20 8.07 -11.01
C GLU A 325 -0.11 7.91 -12.08
N GLN A 326 0.73 6.89 -11.96
CA GLN A 326 1.83 6.67 -12.89
C GLN A 326 1.44 5.80 -14.09
N THR A 327 0.71 4.74 -13.86
CA THR A 327 0.31 3.81 -14.90
C THR A 327 -1.03 4.18 -15.52
N GLY A 328 -1.85 4.97 -14.83
CA GLY A 328 -3.20 5.33 -15.25
C GLY A 328 -4.14 4.11 -15.31
N ARG A 329 -3.81 3.03 -14.60
CA ARG A 329 -4.59 1.78 -14.54
C ARG A 329 -5.36 1.65 -13.25
N ILE A 330 -6.46 0.93 -13.29
CA ILE A 330 -7.18 0.55 -12.08
C ILE A 330 -6.36 -0.47 -11.32
N MET A 331 -6.17 -0.21 -10.04
CA MET A 331 -5.52 -1.11 -9.10
C MET A 331 -6.58 -2.02 -8.48
N GLU A 332 -6.89 -3.14 -9.16
CA GLU A 332 -7.92 -4.08 -8.69
C GLU A 332 -7.56 -4.67 -7.31
N GLY A 333 -8.56 -4.69 -6.42
CA GLY A 333 -8.42 -5.25 -5.06
C GLY A 333 -7.61 -4.39 -4.09
N ARG A 334 -7.10 -3.23 -4.50
CA ARG A 334 -6.41 -2.30 -3.60
C ARG A 334 -7.37 -1.24 -3.06
N ARG A 335 -7.14 -0.82 -1.84
CA ARG A 335 -7.88 0.25 -1.14
C ARG A 335 -6.89 1.23 -0.53
N TYR A 336 -7.29 2.50 -0.42
CA TYR A 336 -6.53 3.46 0.39
C TYR A 336 -6.60 3.04 1.85
N SER A 337 -5.48 3.18 2.56
CA SER A 337 -5.38 2.88 3.99
C SER A 337 -6.07 3.93 4.86
N ASP A 338 -6.10 3.65 6.14
CA ASP A 338 -6.42 4.60 7.21
C ASP A 338 -7.80 5.28 7.10
N GLY A 339 -8.80 4.58 6.56
CA GLY A 339 -10.16 5.12 6.43
C GLY A 339 -10.35 6.08 5.23
N LEU A 340 -9.30 6.43 4.49
CA LEU A 340 -9.40 7.33 3.34
C LEU A 340 -10.30 6.76 2.23
N HIS A 341 -10.24 5.45 2.00
CA HIS A 341 -11.10 4.82 0.98
C HIS A 341 -12.58 4.97 1.34
N GLN A 342 -12.94 4.72 2.59
CA GLN A 342 -14.29 4.91 3.12
C GLN A 342 -14.72 6.37 3.07
N ALA A 343 -13.81 7.31 3.36
CA ALA A 343 -14.09 8.74 3.21
C ALA A 343 -14.41 9.13 1.76
N ILE A 344 -13.72 8.54 0.78
CA ILE A 344 -14.00 8.73 -0.64
C ILE A 344 -15.33 8.06 -1.03
N GLU A 345 -15.60 6.85 -0.54
CA GLU A 345 -16.88 6.17 -0.72
C GLU A 345 -18.05 7.02 -0.19
N ALA A 346 -17.91 7.57 1.01
CA ALA A 346 -18.88 8.50 1.59
C ALA A 346 -19.03 9.76 0.74
N LYS A 347 -17.93 10.38 0.29
CA LYS A 347 -17.94 11.55 -0.62
C LYS A 347 -18.72 11.28 -1.90
N GLU A 348 -18.53 10.13 -2.54
CA GLU A 348 -19.16 9.77 -3.81
C GLU A 348 -20.59 9.19 -3.65
N ASN A 349 -21.12 9.12 -2.42
CA ASN A 349 -22.41 8.52 -2.10
C ASN A 349 -22.55 7.07 -2.60
N VAL A 350 -21.48 6.31 -2.63
CA VAL A 350 -21.49 4.87 -2.82
C VAL A 350 -21.55 4.19 -1.46
N LYS A 351 -21.92 2.90 -1.44
CA LYS A 351 -21.97 2.15 -0.18
C LYS A 351 -20.58 2.15 0.48
N VAL A 352 -20.51 2.72 1.69
CA VAL A 352 -19.30 2.63 2.52
C VAL A 352 -19.12 1.18 2.98
N GLU A 353 -18.01 0.55 2.61
CA GLU A 353 -17.72 -0.80 3.03
C GLU A 353 -17.20 -0.78 4.48
N ALA A 354 -17.49 -1.84 5.24
CA ALA A 354 -17.07 -1.98 6.63
C ALA A 354 -15.53 -1.78 6.80
N ALA A 355 -15.13 -1.35 7.98
CA ALA A 355 -13.73 -1.30 8.33
C ALA A 355 -13.07 -2.64 8.09
N THR A 356 -11.92 -2.65 7.48
CA THR A 356 -11.17 -3.86 7.18
C THR A 356 -9.94 -3.93 8.08
N GLN A 357 -9.72 -5.09 8.70
CA GLN A 357 -8.51 -5.39 9.44
C GLN A 357 -7.50 -6.06 8.52
N THR A 358 -6.25 -5.64 8.59
CA THR A 358 -5.14 -6.28 7.88
C THR A 358 -4.87 -7.67 8.47
N PHE A 359 -4.92 -8.71 7.63
CA PHE A 359 -4.58 -10.08 8.00
C PHE A 359 -3.14 -10.44 7.64
N ALA A 360 -2.68 -9.97 6.50
CA ALA A 360 -1.32 -10.17 6.03
C ALA A 360 -0.89 -9.02 5.11
N THR A 361 0.35 -8.61 5.21
CA THR A 361 0.92 -7.56 4.38
C THR A 361 2.38 -7.83 4.06
N ILE A 362 2.82 -7.39 2.88
CA ILE A 362 4.25 -7.37 2.50
C ILE A 362 4.47 -6.30 1.45
N THR A 363 5.60 -5.59 1.52
CA THR A 363 6.03 -4.73 0.42
C THR A 363 6.61 -5.55 -0.73
N LEU A 364 6.43 -5.07 -1.98
CA LEU A 364 7.05 -5.73 -3.14
C LEU A 364 8.57 -5.79 -3.00
N GLN A 365 9.18 -4.76 -2.40
CA GLN A 365 10.61 -4.74 -2.12
C GLN A 365 11.03 -5.94 -1.27
N ASN A 366 10.36 -6.17 -0.14
CA ASN A 366 10.69 -7.26 0.76
C ASN A 366 10.34 -8.63 0.15
N TYR A 367 9.28 -8.71 -0.66
CA TYR A 367 8.95 -9.94 -1.39
C TYR A 367 10.06 -10.33 -2.37
N PHE A 368 10.48 -9.41 -3.27
CA PHE A 368 11.51 -9.73 -4.26
C PHE A 368 12.92 -9.90 -3.66
N ARG A 369 13.20 -9.31 -2.52
CA ARG A 369 14.46 -9.56 -1.76
C ARG A 369 14.57 -10.96 -1.16
N MET A 370 13.49 -11.75 -1.13
CA MET A 370 13.51 -13.15 -0.69
C MET A 370 14.11 -14.11 -1.72
N TYR A 371 14.19 -13.71 -3.01
CA TYR A 371 14.79 -14.56 -4.02
C TYR A 371 16.30 -14.68 -3.83
N HIS A 372 16.80 -15.91 -3.96
CA HIS A 372 18.25 -16.17 -3.92
C HIS A 372 18.98 -15.44 -5.05
N LYS A 373 18.35 -15.38 -6.25
CA LYS A 373 18.81 -14.60 -7.41
C LYS A 373 17.65 -13.76 -7.93
N LEU A 374 17.90 -12.48 -8.14
CA LEU A 374 16.97 -11.54 -8.77
C LEU A 374 17.63 -10.93 -10.00
N ALA A 375 16.89 -10.80 -11.08
CA ALA A 375 17.27 -10.11 -12.30
C ALA A 375 16.10 -9.34 -12.87
N GLY A 376 16.36 -8.40 -13.75
CA GLY A 376 15.29 -7.63 -14.38
C GLY A 376 15.67 -7.12 -15.76
N MET A 377 14.67 -6.71 -16.52
CA MET A 377 14.82 -6.14 -17.86
C MET A 377 13.86 -4.97 -18.04
N THR A 378 14.36 -3.89 -18.60
CA THR A 378 13.55 -2.74 -19.01
C THR A 378 14.25 -1.94 -20.08
N GLY A 379 13.55 -1.04 -20.73
CA GLY A 379 14.14 -0.03 -21.63
C GLY A 379 14.60 1.23 -20.91
N THR A 380 14.38 1.38 -19.62
CA THR A 380 14.47 2.68 -18.90
C THR A 380 15.05 2.62 -17.48
N ALA A 381 15.89 1.64 -17.15
CA ALA A 381 16.45 1.49 -15.79
C ALA A 381 17.55 2.51 -15.45
N GLU A 382 18.24 3.08 -16.45
CA GLU A 382 19.45 3.88 -16.25
C GLU A 382 19.25 5.05 -15.27
N THR A 383 18.10 5.71 -15.32
CA THR A 383 17.80 6.86 -14.44
C THR A 383 17.66 6.49 -12.98
N GLU A 384 17.31 5.24 -12.69
CA GLU A 384 17.04 4.69 -11.35
C GLU A 384 18.12 3.69 -10.89
N ALA A 385 19.29 3.66 -11.55
CA ALA A 385 20.37 2.70 -11.24
C ALA A 385 20.79 2.76 -9.77
N GLY A 386 20.82 3.95 -9.16
CA GLY A 386 21.13 4.13 -7.73
C GLY A 386 20.11 3.43 -6.83
N GLU A 387 18.80 3.57 -7.11
CA GLU A 387 17.74 2.92 -6.33
C GLU A 387 17.79 1.39 -6.49
N PHE A 388 18.00 0.87 -7.70
CA PHE A 388 18.17 -0.57 -7.92
C PHE A 388 19.33 -1.15 -7.11
N TRP A 389 20.44 -0.42 -7.03
CA TRP A 389 21.58 -0.84 -6.21
C TRP A 389 21.29 -0.74 -4.71
N ASP A 390 20.76 0.39 -4.26
CA ASP A 390 20.55 0.64 -2.83
C ASP A 390 19.57 -0.37 -2.22
N ILE A 391 18.45 -0.63 -2.89
CA ILE A 391 17.36 -1.47 -2.37
C ILE A 391 17.56 -2.95 -2.68
N TYR A 392 17.86 -3.28 -3.95
CA TYR A 392 17.84 -4.67 -4.43
C TYR A 392 19.24 -5.24 -4.70
N LYS A 393 20.30 -4.45 -4.60
CA LYS A 393 21.67 -4.83 -4.96
C LYS A 393 21.80 -5.29 -6.42
N LEU A 394 20.98 -4.69 -7.28
CA LEU A 394 20.99 -4.92 -8.71
C LEU A 394 21.83 -3.86 -9.41
N ASP A 395 22.82 -4.31 -10.18
CA ASP A 395 23.58 -3.44 -11.07
C ASP A 395 22.85 -3.24 -12.40
N VAL A 396 22.93 -2.05 -12.97
CA VAL A 396 22.26 -1.71 -14.22
C VAL A 396 23.27 -1.67 -15.37
N VAL A 397 23.14 -2.60 -16.31
CA VAL A 397 23.95 -2.67 -17.52
C VAL A 397 23.16 -2.15 -18.70
N VAL A 398 23.63 -1.08 -19.33
CA VAL A 398 23.02 -0.49 -20.52
C VAL A 398 23.50 -1.22 -21.76
N ILE A 399 22.58 -1.94 -22.42
CA ILE A 399 22.88 -2.65 -23.68
C ILE A 399 22.71 -1.67 -24.84
N PRO A 400 23.71 -1.49 -25.72
CA PRO A 400 23.59 -0.66 -26.91
C PRO A 400 22.45 -1.13 -27.83
N THR A 401 21.81 -0.19 -28.50
CA THR A 401 20.73 -0.50 -29.48
C THR A 401 21.30 -1.23 -30.70
N ASN A 402 20.54 -2.23 -31.19
CA ASN A 402 20.92 -2.99 -32.40
C ASN A 402 21.00 -2.11 -33.64
N ARG A 403 20.11 -1.13 -33.77
CA ARG A 403 20.12 -0.14 -34.85
C ARG A 403 20.14 1.27 -34.26
N PRO A 404 20.77 2.25 -34.91
CA PRO A 404 20.73 3.65 -34.46
C PRO A 404 19.30 4.15 -34.30
N VAL A 405 19.09 4.94 -33.27
CA VAL A 405 17.81 5.65 -33.06
C VAL A 405 17.81 6.88 -33.99
N ILE A 406 16.93 6.87 -34.98
CA ILE A 406 16.75 7.99 -35.94
C ILE A 406 15.52 8.84 -35.61
N ARG A 407 14.83 8.55 -34.53
CA ARG A 407 13.70 9.34 -34.00
C ARG A 407 14.17 10.76 -33.67
N ILE A 408 13.36 11.73 -34.02
CA ILE A 408 13.61 13.15 -33.73
C ILE A 408 12.89 13.52 -32.44
N ASP A 409 13.64 13.79 -31.38
CA ASP A 409 13.10 14.26 -30.11
C ASP A 409 13.20 15.78 -30.05
N ALA A 410 12.07 16.48 -30.28
CA ALA A 410 12.00 17.94 -30.32
C ALA A 410 12.01 18.52 -28.89
N ASN A 411 12.43 19.80 -28.77
CA ASN A 411 12.32 20.54 -27.52
C ASN A 411 10.86 20.75 -27.11
N ASP A 412 10.62 20.92 -25.83
CA ASP A 412 9.28 21.13 -25.29
C ASP A 412 8.70 22.45 -25.78
N PHE A 413 7.39 22.43 -26.07
CA PHE A 413 6.60 23.65 -26.22
C PHE A 413 6.02 24.05 -24.87
N VAL A 414 6.33 25.26 -24.42
CA VAL A 414 5.87 25.78 -23.14
C VAL A 414 4.85 26.88 -23.35
N PHE A 415 3.65 26.69 -22.81
CA PHE A 415 2.52 27.59 -22.88
C PHE A 415 2.24 28.22 -21.51
N LYS A 416 1.57 29.33 -21.51
CA LYS A 416 1.17 30.00 -20.29
C LYS A 416 0.02 29.24 -19.59
N THR A 417 -0.98 28.85 -20.35
CA THR A 417 -2.21 28.22 -19.84
C THR A 417 -2.43 26.82 -20.40
N LYS A 418 -3.14 25.97 -19.63
CA LYS A 418 -3.59 24.63 -20.10
C LYS A 418 -4.47 24.72 -21.34
N ARG A 419 -5.29 25.79 -21.46
CA ARG A 419 -6.18 26.00 -22.61
C ARG A 419 -5.40 26.15 -23.91
N GLU A 420 -4.39 27.02 -23.93
CA GLU A 420 -3.51 27.23 -25.11
C GLU A 420 -2.80 25.94 -25.47
N LYS A 421 -2.24 25.26 -24.47
CA LYS A 421 -1.58 23.96 -24.63
C LYS A 421 -2.46 22.94 -25.33
N TYR A 422 -3.69 22.72 -24.84
CA TYR A 422 -4.57 21.74 -25.46
C TYR A 422 -5.03 22.13 -26.86
N ASN A 423 -5.26 23.40 -27.15
CA ASN A 423 -5.54 23.84 -28.50
C ASN A 423 -4.35 23.54 -29.44
N ALA A 424 -3.13 23.86 -29.03
CA ALA A 424 -1.92 23.55 -29.78
C ALA A 424 -1.70 22.07 -30.00
N VAL A 425 -2.01 21.22 -28.99
CA VAL A 425 -1.98 19.76 -29.13
C VAL A 425 -2.95 19.28 -30.20
N ILE A 426 -4.17 19.79 -30.22
CA ILE A 426 -5.17 19.43 -31.24
C ILE A 426 -4.71 19.90 -32.64
N ASP A 427 -4.21 21.12 -32.78
CA ASP A 427 -3.74 21.62 -34.08
C ASP A 427 -2.54 20.81 -34.60
N GLU A 428 -1.62 20.38 -33.75
CA GLU A 428 -0.51 19.50 -34.11
C GLU A 428 -0.98 18.10 -34.50
N ILE A 429 -1.98 17.53 -33.78
CA ILE A 429 -2.60 16.25 -34.17
C ILE A 429 -3.18 16.35 -35.59
N VAL A 430 -3.95 17.39 -35.88
CA VAL A 430 -4.54 17.63 -37.21
C VAL A 430 -3.44 17.66 -38.27
N ARG A 431 -2.40 18.46 -38.05
CA ARG A 431 -1.26 18.60 -38.96
C ARG A 431 -0.57 17.24 -39.24
N LEU A 432 -0.35 16.43 -38.23
CA LEU A 432 0.30 15.13 -38.37
C LEU A 432 -0.58 14.10 -39.07
N VAL A 433 -1.89 14.10 -38.81
CA VAL A 433 -2.88 13.24 -39.47
C VAL A 433 -2.96 13.59 -40.98
N ASP A 434 -2.93 14.89 -41.33
CA ASP A 434 -2.94 15.34 -42.72
C ASP A 434 -1.68 14.88 -43.48
N LEU A 435 -0.55 14.78 -42.81
CA LEU A 435 0.69 14.18 -43.31
C LEU A 435 0.66 12.66 -43.45
N GLY A 436 -0.44 12.00 -43.07
CA GLY A 436 -0.57 10.54 -43.15
C GLY A 436 0.05 9.78 -41.98
N ARG A 437 0.54 10.50 -40.97
CA ARG A 437 1.22 9.87 -39.82
C ARG A 437 0.23 9.40 -38.77
N PRO A 438 0.46 8.25 -38.13
CA PRO A 438 -0.22 7.89 -36.88
C PRO A 438 0.31 8.74 -35.72
N VAL A 439 -0.58 9.09 -34.78
CA VAL A 439 -0.28 9.91 -33.62
C VAL A 439 -0.65 9.18 -32.32
N LEU A 440 0.31 9.05 -31.44
CA LEU A 440 0.06 8.57 -30.07
C LEU A 440 0.19 9.75 -29.10
N VAL A 441 -0.93 10.06 -28.44
CA VAL A 441 -1.02 11.17 -27.48
C VAL A 441 -0.96 10.61 -26.07
N GLY A 442 0.10 10.93 -25.33
CA GLY A 442 0.25 10.57 -23.93
C GLY A 442 -0.40 11.60 -23.01
N THR A 443 -1.26 11.14 -22.10
CA THR A 443 -1.93 11.99 -21.09
C THR A 443 -1.62 11.49 -19.69
N THR A 444 -1.69 12.38 -18.69
CA THR A 444 -1.41 12.07 -17.28
C THR A 444 -2.63 11.57 -16.52
N SER A 445 -3.84 11.91 -16.96
CA SER A 445 -5.09 11.53 -16.28
C SER A 445 -6.20 11.12 -17.25
N VAL A 446 -7.20 10.43 -16.69
CA VAL A 446 -8.42 10.06 -17.41
C VAL A 446 -9.18 11.33 -17.84
N GLU A 447 -9.25 12.34 -16.98
CA GLU A 447 -9.91 13.62 -17.26
C GLU A 447 -9.32 14.29 -18.52
N VAL A 448 -8.00 14.39 -18.60
CA VAL A 448 -7.31 14.97 -19.77
C VAL A 448 -7.58 14.14 -21.02
N SER A 449 -7.57 12.82 -20.93
CA SER A 449 -7.85 11.94 -22.07
C SER A 449 -9.28 12.15 -22.62
N GLU A 450 -10.26 12.29 -21.73
CA GLU A 450 -11.66 12.54 -22.10
C GLU A 450 -11.87 13.96 -22.64
N LEU A 451 -11.16 14.97 -22.10
CA LEU A 451 -11.17 16.33 -22.61
C LEU A 451 -10.67 16.38 -24.05
N LEU A 452 -9.49 15.81 -24.32
CA LEU A 452 -8.92 15.77 -25.67
C LEU A 452 -9.80 14.97 -26.62
N SER A 453 -10.39 13.87 -26.17
CA SER A 453 -11.35 13.09 -26.97
C SER A 453 -12.55 13.93 -27.39
N ARG A 454 -13.13 14.74 -26.49
CA ARG A 454 -14.22 15.65 -26.83
C ARG A 454 -13.78 16.70 -27.85
N MET A 455 -12.59 17.29 -27.67
CA MET A 455 -12.05 18.30 -28.59
C MET A 455 -11.80 17.72 -29.99
N LEU A 456 -11.26 16.50 -30.09
CA LEU A 456 -11.05 15.82 -31.37
C LEU A 456 -12.36 15.44 -32.06
N LYS A 457 -13.39 15.02 -31.31
CA LYS A 457 -14.74 14.79 -31.86
C LYS A 457 -15.33 16.04 -32.48
N LEU A 458 -15.17 17.21 -31.82
CA LEU A 458 -15.63 18.49 -32.34
C LEU A 458 -14.92 18.89 -33.65
N ARG A 459 -13.67 18.44 -33.85
CA ARG A 459 -12.90 18.63 -35.09
C ARG A 459 -13.13 17.50 -36.12
N GLY A 460 -14.01 16.54 -35.86
CA GLY A 460 -14.33 15.44 -36.77
C GLY A 460 -13.22 14.39 -36.93
N ILE A 461 -12.22 14.35 -36.03
CA ILE A 461 -11.09 13.43 -36.08
C ILE A 461 -11.45 12.12 -35.40
N LYS A 462 -11.37 11.02 -36.16
CA LYS A 462 -11.51 9.67 -35.64
C LYS A 462 -10.31 9.34 -34.73
N HIS A 463 -10.57 8.84 -33.54
CA HIS A 463 -9.53 8.47 -32.58
C HIS A 463 -9.98 7.35 -31.67
N ASN A 464 -9.01 6.65 -31.09
CA ASN A 464 -9.20 5.67 -30.06
C ASN A 464 -8.74 6.26 -28.71
N VAL A 465 -9.42 5.86 -27.62
CA VAL A 465 -9.04 6.27 -26.25
C VAL A 465 -8.71 5.03 -25.43
N LEU A 466 -7.57 5.07 -24.77
CA LEU A 466 -7.05 4.01 -23.94
C LEU A 466 -6.76 4.59 -22.55
N ASN A 467 -7.67 4.40 -21.62
CA ASN A 467 -7.55 4.87 -20.24
C ASN A 467 -8.08 3.80 -19.28
N ALA A 468 -8.02 4.07 -17.96
CA ALA A 468 -8.44 3.16 -16.91
C ALA A 468 -9.87 2.59 -17.08
N LYS A 469 -10.79 3.37 -17.68
CA LYS A 469 -12.17 2.95 -17.93
C LYS A 469 -12.34 2.00 -19.13
N LEU A 470 -11.37 1.97 -20.06
CA LEU A 470 -11.48 1.29 -21.36
C LEU A 470 -10.35 0.26 -21.58
N HIS A 471 -9.82 -0.35 -20.55
CA HIS A 471 -8.66 -1.24 -20.59
C HIS A 471 -8.91 -2.62 -21.26
N GLN A 472 -10.16 -3.08 -21.33
CA GLN A 472 -10.48 -4.43 -21.82
C GLN A 472 -10.10 -4.67 -23.30
N ARG A 473 -10.02 -3.61 -24.13
CA ARG A 473 -9.64 -3.68 -25.54
C ARG A 473 -8.25 -3.13 -25.85
N GLU A 474 -7.40 -3.06 -24.82
CA GLU A 474 -6.08 -2.44 -24.89
C GLU A 474 -5.22 -3.00 -26.04
N ALA A 475 -5.13 -4.32 -26.15
CA ALA A 475 -4.28 -4.96 -27.16
C ALA A 475 -4.74 -4.69 -28.61
N GLU A 476 -6.06 -4.66 -28.84
CA GLU A 476 -6.65 -4.34 -30.16
C GLU A 476 -6.36 -2.90 -30.57
N ILE A 477 -6.58 -1.96 -29.65
CA ILE A 477 -6.35 -0.53 -29.88
C ILE A 477 -4.88 -0.24 -30.17
N VAL A 478 -3.96 -0.88 -29.42
CA VAL A 478 -2.52 -0.72 -29.64
C VAL A 478 -2.08 -1.32 -30.98
N ALA A 479 -2.66 -2.44 -31.39
CA ALA A 479 -2.38 -3.03 -32.69
C ALA A 479 -2.80 -2.11 -33.86
N GLU A 480 -3.83 -1.28 -33.66
CA GLU A 480 -4.28 -0.31 -34.67
C GLU A 480 -3.48 0.99 -34.65
N ALA A 481 -2.83 1.33 -33.54
CA ALA A 481 -2.16 2.62 -33.34
C ALA A 481 -1.04 2.92 -34.37
N GLY A 482 -0.54 1.91 -35.08
CA GLY A 482 0.48 2.06 -36.15
C GLY A 482 -0.07 2.24 -37.57
N LYS A 483 -1.39 2.25 -37.76
CA LYS A 483 -2.02 2.47 -39.08
C LYS A 483 -2.00 3.95 -39.45
N SER A 484 -1.92 4.25 -40.76
CA SER A 484 -1.92 5.63 -41.28
C SER A 484 -3.13 6.43 -40.77
N LYS A 485 -2.90 7.70 -40.41
CA LYS A 485 -3.90 8.65 -39.93
C LYS A 485 -4.66 8.24 -38.63
N THR A 486 -4.18 7.23 -37.93
CA THR A 486 -4.80 6.79 -36.68
C THR A 486 -4.34 7.66 -35.51
N VAL A 487 -5.28 8.18 -34.73
CA VAL A 487 -4.99 8.89 -33.49
C VAL A 487 -5.36 8.01 -32.31
N THR A 488 -4.42 7.81 -31.39
CA THR A 488 -4.64 7.07 -30.15
C THR A 488 -4.29 7.95 -28.96
N ILE A 489 -5.25 8.23 -28.09
CA ILE A 489 -5.03 8.90 -26.82
C ILE A 489 -4.83 7.82 -25.78
N ALA A 490 -3.72 7.84 -25.04
CA ALA A 490 -3.40 6.84 -24.03
C ALA A 490 -2.96 7.53 -22.73
N THR A 491 -3.51 7.08 -21.60
CA THR A 491 -2.92 7.43 -20.30
C THR A 491 -1.61 6.67 -20.13
N ASN A 492 -0.65 7.30 -19.50
CA ASN A 492 0.76 6.93 -19.25
C ASN A 492 1.25 5.57 -19.77
N MET A 493 0.82 4.49 -19.12
CA MET A 493 1.37 3.15 -19.31
C MET A 493 0.46 2.21 -20.10
N ALA A 494 -0.67 2.71 -20.61
CA ALA A 494 -1.57 1.91 -21.42
C ALA A 494 -0.84 1.37 -22.67
N GLY A 495 -0.98 0.07 -22.96
CA GLY A 495 -0.29 -0.63 -24.06
C GLY A 495 1.17 -0.97 -23.79
N ARG A 496 1.67 -0.90 -22.56
CA ARG A 496 3.03 -1.32 -22.19
C ARG A 496 3.27 -2.80 -22.52
N GLY A 497 4.46 -3.11 -23.03
CA GLY A 497 4.81 -4.48 -23.44
C GLY A 497 4.25 -4.91 -24.79
N THR A 498 3.42 -4.06 -25.45
CA THR A 498 2.89 -4.34 -26.79
C THR A 498 3.61 -3.47 -27.83
N ASP A 499 4.00 -4.08 -28.94
CA ASP A 499 4.71 -3.40 -30.04
C ASP A 499 3.73 -2.77 -31.04
N ILE A 500 4.00 -1.53 -31.43
CA ILE A 500 3.25 -0.81 -32.47
C ILE A 500 3.94 -1.05 -33.81
N LYS A 501 3.36 -1.87 -34.65
CA LYS A 501 3.88 -2.19 -35.99
C LYS A 501 3.49 -1.10 -36.99
N LEU A 502 4.48 -0.60 -37.72
CA LEU A 502 4.29 0.42 -38.73
C LEU A 502 4.23 -0.19 -40.16
N SER A 503 3.28 0.26 -40.98
CA SER A 503 3.26 -0.08 -42.40
C SER A 503 4.36 0.68 -43.15
N PRO A 504 4.78 0.22 -44.35
CA PRO A 504 5.77 0.91 -45.20
C PRO A 504 5.40 2.37 -45.48
N GLU A 505 4.14 2.65 -45.82
CA GLU A 505 3.59 3.98 -46.06
C GLU A 505 3.79 4.94 -44.87
N VAL A 506 3.56 4.40 -43.67
CA VAL A 506 3.74 5.20 -42.42
C VAL A 506 5.21 5.50 -42.18
N ARG A 507 6.12 4.57 -42.50
CA ARG A 507 7.56 4.82 -42.41
C ARG A 507 8.00 5.91 -43.35
N GLU A 508 7.52 5.91 -44.60
CA GLU A 508 7.78 6.96 -45.60
C GLU A 508 7.22 8.33 -45.17
N ALA A 509 6.05 8.34 -44.53
CA ALA A 509 5.44 9.55 -43.98
C ALA A 509 6.17 10.14 -42.75
N GLY A 510 7.21 9.47 -42.24
CA GLY A 510 7.98 9.91 -41.06
C GLY A 510 7.69 9.14 -39.76
N GLY A 511 6.99 8.02 -39.86
CA GLY A 511 6.74 7.10 -38.74
C GLY A 511 5.76 7.61 -37.70
N LEU A 512 5.74 6.92 -36.56
CA LEU A 512 4.85 7.25 -35.44
C LEU A 512 5.26 8.57 -34.77
N ALA A 513 4.28 9.46 -34.61
CA ALA A 513 4.45 10.71 -33.86
C ALA A 513 3.95 10.56 -32.42
N ILE A 514 4.78 10.93 -31.47
CA ILE A 514 4.46 10.96 -30.03
C ILE A 514 4.19 12.39 -29.62
N ILE A 515 3.05 12.63 -29.01
CA ILE A 515 2.71 13.90 -28.36
C ILE A 515 2.52 13.64 -26.88
N GLY A 516 3.36 14.25 -26.05
CA GLY A 516 3.16 14.29 -24.61
C GLY A 516 2.40 15.54 -24.21
N THR A 517 1.28 15.42 -23.52
CA THR A 517 0.47 16.58 -23.10
C THR A 517 0.97 17.25 -21.84
N GLU A 518 1.83 16.57 -21.12
CA GLU A 518 2.54 17.04 -19.90
C GLU A 518 3.85 16.29 -19.75
N ARG A 519 4.77 16.83 -18.96
CA ARG A 519 5.90 16.11 -18.44
C ARG A 519 5.47 15.37 -17.17
N HIS A 520 5.86 14.11 -17.07
CA HIS A 520 5.58 13.29 -15.90
C HIS A 520 6.54 13.62 -14.74
N ASP A 521 6.22 13.14 -13.55
CA ASP A 521 7.05 13.27 -12.36
C ASP A 521 8.40 12.57 -12.48
N SER A 522 8.50 11.58 -13.35
CA SER A 522 9.71 10.82 -13.62
C SER A 522 10.14 10.93 -15.09
N ARG A 523 11.42 11.25 -15.32
CA ARG A 523 12.05 11.25 -16.66
C ARG A 523 11.95 9.88 -17.35
N ARG A 524 11.91 8.82 -16.57
CA ARG A 524 11.75 7.45 -17.01
C ARG A 524 10.44 7.24 -17.76
N VAL A 525 9.33 7.73 -17.23
CA VAL A 525 8.00 7.64 -17.85
C VAL A 525 7.96 8.39 -19.18
N ASP A 526 8.58 9.57 -19.25
CA ASP A 526 8.73 10.33 -20.50
C ASP A 526 9.55 9.54 -21.54
N ARG A 527 10.65 8.91 -21.11
CA ARG A 527 11.47 8.05 -21.98
C ARG A 527 10.67 6.82 -22.49
N GLN A 528 9.83 6.24 -21.65
CA GLN A 528 8.95 5.12 -22.06
C GLN A 528 7.93 5.55 -23.09
N LEU A 529 7.33 6.73 -22.95
CA LEU A 529 6.41 7.28 -23.93
C LEU A 529 7.13 7.54 -25.26
N ARG A 530 8.27 8.23 -25.24
CA ARG A 530 9.12 8.45 -26.46
C ARG A 530 9.54 7.15 -27.11
N GLY A 531 9.91 6.15 -26.33
CA GLY A 531 10.38 4.84 -26.78
C GLY A 531 9.35 3.98 -27.48
N ARG A 532 8.11 4.45 -27.57
CA ARG A 532 7.10 3.78 -28.42
C ARG A 532 7.30 4.05 -29.90
N ALA A 533 7.96 5.14 -30.26
CA ALA A 533 8.39 5.44 -31.62
C ALA A 533 9.90 5.22 -31.81
N GLY A 534 10.35 5.07 -33.05
CA GLY A 534 11.76 4.92 -33.41
C GLY A 534 12.35 3.57 -33.06
N ARG A 535 11.55 2.51 -32.99
CA ARG A 535 12.00 1.14 -32.67
C ARG A 535 12.69 0.50 -33.87
N GLN A 536 13.77 -0.24 -33.64
CA GLN A 536 14.52 -0.99 -34.68
C GLN A 536 14.93 -0.16 -35.92
N GLY A 537 15.26 1.13 -35.67
CA GLY A 537 15.64 2.04 -36.76
C GLY A 537 14.46 2.59 -37.57
N ASP A 538 13.23 2.45 -37.11
CA ASP A 538 12.08 3.12 -37.73
C ASP A 538 12.15 4.64 -37.51
N PRO A 539 11.70 5.46 -38.45
CA PRO A 539 11.54 6.90 -38.25
C PRO A 539 10.44 7.17 -37.22
N GLY A 540 10.47 8.34 -36.62
CA GLY A 540 9.49 8.79 -35.66
C GLY A 540 9.81 10.16 -35.10
N SER A 541 8.92 10.74 -34.34
CA SER A 541 9.14 12.00 -33.64
C SER A 541 8.48 12.01 -32.28
N SER A 542 9.04 12.79 -31.34
CA SER A 542 8.39 13.07 -30.06
C SER A 542 8.44 14.54 -29.73
N GLN A 543 7.37 15.05 -29.15
CA GLN A 543 7.28 16.41 -28.66
C GLN A 543 6.38 16.49 -27.42
N PHE A 544 6.80 17.26 -26.43
CA PHE A 544 6.01 17.53 -25.23
C PHE A 544 5.46 18.95 -25.26
N PHE A 545 4.20 19.05 -24.85
CA PHE A 545 3.46 20.30 -24.70
C PHE A 545 3.23 20.54 -23.21
N VAL A 546 3.82 21.56 -22.66
CA VAL A 546 3.86 21.83 -21.21
C VAL A 546 3.21 23.19 -20.93
N SER A 547 2.49 23.33 -19.85
CA SER A 547 1.93 24.58 -19.36
C SER A 547 2.54 24.97 -18.01
N LEU A 548 2.61 26.28 -17.71
CA LEU A 548 2.96 26.75 -16.38
C LEU A 548 1.93 26.36 -15.30
N GLU A 549 0.72 25.99 -15.71
CA GLU A 549 -0.35 25.52 -14.86
C GLU A 549 -0.27 24.00 -14.57
N ASP A 550 0.62 23.26 -15.24
CA ASP A 550 0.82 21.83 -15.01
C ASP A 550 1.45 21.58 -13.63
N ASP A 551 1.09 20.49 -12.96
CA ASP A 551 1.46 20.24 -11.57
C ASP A 551 2.97 20.20 -11.34
N LEU A 552 3.75 19.58 -12.23
CA LEU A 552 5.20 19.59 -12.17
C LEU A 552 5.75 21.01 -12.19
N MET A 553 5.22 21.88 -13.07
CA MET A 553 5.64 23.28 -13.19
C MET A 553 5.15 24.10 -12.02
N ARG A 554 3.97 23.83 -11.50
CA ARG A 554 3.35 24.53 -10.38
C ARG A 554 4.09 24.25 -9.07
N LEU A 555 4.37 22.98 -8.78
CA LEU A 555 4.90 22.54 -7.48
C LEU A 555 6.44 22.60 -7.41
N PHE A 556 7.14 22.34 -8.51
CA PHE A 556 8.59 22.10 -8.51
C PHE A 556 9.41 23.06 -9.36
N SER A 557 8.79 24.08 -10.02
CA SER A 557 9.54 25.08 -10.73
C SER A 557 10.45 25.91 -9.82
N SER A 558 11.71 26.06 -10.20
CA SER A 558 12.62 26.92 -9.45
C SER A 558 12.32 28.40 -9.74
N GLU A 559 12.62 29.29 -8.79
CA GLU A 559 12.55 30.74 -8.99
C GLU A 559 13.32 31.23 -10.23
N ARG A 560 14.36 30.48 -10.62
CA ARG A 560 15.15 30.79 -11.81
C ARG A 560 14.35 30.62 -13.09
N ILE A 561 13.52 29.56 -13.18
CA ILE A 561 12.65 29.33 -14.35
C ILE A 561 11.64 30.45 -14.45
N ILE A 562 11.01 30.80 -13.33
CA ILE A 562 10.02 31.87 -13.26
C ILE A 562 10.62 33.20 -13.71
N ARG A 563 11.79 33.58 -13.17
CA ARG A 563 12.51 34.82 -13.57
C ARG A 563 12.94 34.82 -15.05
N VAL A 564 13.30 33.66 -15.61
CA VAL A 564 13.62 33.55 -17.05
C VAL A 564 12.36 33.74 -17.89
N MET A 565 11.24 33.14 -17.48
CA MET A 565 9.96 33.30 -18.18
C MET A 565 9.45 34.74 -18.12
N ASP A 566 9.56 35.39 -16.95
CA ASP A 566 9.21 36.80 -16.77
C ASP A 566 10.07 37.72 -17.66
N ARG A 567 11.40 37.48 -17.76
CA ARG A 567 12.31 38.25 -18.60
C ARG A 567 12.07 38.07 -20.09
N LEU A 568 11.54 36.94 -20.51
CA LEU A 568 11.21 36.68 -21.92
C LEU A 568 9.90 37.36 -22.32
N GLY A 569 9.17 38.00 -21.39
CA GLY A 569 7.95 38.72 -21.64
C GLY A 569 6.82 37.88 -22.25
N HIS A 570 6.73 36.61 -21.79
CA HIS A 570 5.79 35.62 -22.33
C HIS A 570 4.34 36.07 -22.16
N GLN A 571 3.67 36.35 -23.28
CA GLN A 571 2.27 36.75 -23.32
C GLN A 571 1.34 35.59 -23.67
N GLU A 572 0.03 35.75 -23.47
CA GLU A 572 -0.97 34.76 -23.87
C GLU A 572 -0.93 34.64 -25.42
N GLY A 573 -0.75 33.43 -25.95
CA GLY A 573 -0.55 33.13 -27.36
C GLY A 573 0.90 32.85 -27.78
N ASP A 574 1.88 33.20 -26.96
CA ASP A 574 3.29 32.90 -27.27
C ASP A 574 3.67 31.48 -26.92
N VAL A 575 4.52 30.85 -27.75
CA VAL A 575 5.09 29.53 -27.51
C VAL A 575 6.59 29.67 -27.30
N ILE A 576 7.08 29.22 -26.16
CA ILE A 576 8.51 29.19 -25.91
C ILE A 576 9.05 27.78 -26.20
N GLN A 577 10.01 27.73 -27.10
CA GLN A 577 10.74 26.53 -27.46
C GLN A 577 12.24 26.76 -27.26
N HIS A 578 12.79 26.40 -26.12
CA HIS A 578 14.21 26.60 -25.84
C HIS A 578 14.82 25.47 -25.03
N SER A 579 15.99 24.98 -25.45
CA SER A 579 16.66 23.84 -24.79
C SER A 579 16.99 24.07 -23.31
N MET A 580 17.21 25.34 -22.91
CA MET A 580 17.47 25.70 -21.51
C MET A 580 16.25 25.42 -20.62
N ILE A 581 15.04 25.65 -21.14
CA ILE A 581 13.79 25.43 -20.41
C ILE A 581 13.54 23.93 -20.28
N THR A 582 13.68 23.16 -21.37
CA THR A 582 13.61 21.70 -21.34
C THR A 582 14.56 21.10 -20.30
N LYS A 583 15.82 21.54 -20.28
CA LYS A 583 16.80 21.11 -19.25
C LYS A 583 16.42 21.53 -17.83
N SER A 584 15.73 22.64 -17.68
CA SER A 584 15.26 23.09 -16.36
C SER A 584 14.08 22.26 -15.85
N ILE A 585 13.19 21.84 -16.75
CA ILE A 585 12.09 20.89 -16.45
C ILE A 585 12.69 19.53 -16.05
N GLU A 586 13.69 19.02 -16.77
CA GLU A 586 14.39 17.77 -16.41
C GLU A 586 15.06 17.82 -15.02
N ARG A 587 15.59 18.99 -14.63
CA ARG A 587 16.12 19.17 -13.26
C ARG A 587 15.01 19.17 -12.20
N ALA A 588 13.85 19.75 -12.53
CA ALA A 588 12.68 19.67 -11.64
C ALA A 588 12.22 18.22 -11.46
N GLN A 589 12.11 17.47 -12.57
CA GLN A 589 11.81 16.04 -12.52
C GLN A 589 12.80 15.26 -11.64
N LYS A 590 14.12 15.50 -11.82
CA LYS A 590 15.13 14.84 -11.00
C LYS A 590 14.93 15.11 -9.51
N LYS A 591 14.56 16.32 -9.13
CA LYS A 591 14.27 16.67 -7.73
C LYS A 591 13.02 15.93 -7.21
N VAL A 592 12.01 15.76 -8.05
CA VAL A 592 10.81 14.96 -7.71
C VAL A 592 11.18 13.49 -7.56
N GLU A 593 11.97 12.93 -8.48
CA GLU A 593 12.48 11.55 -8.40
C GLU A 593 13.24 11.29 -7.09
N GLU A 594 14.14 12.20 -6.71
CA GLU A 594 14.88 12.14 -5.44
C GLU A 594 13.95 12.19 -4.22
N ASN A 595 12.93 13.05 -4.25
CA ASN A 595 11.93 13.12 -3.17
C ASN A 595 11.09 11.84 -3.09
N ASN A 596 10.60 11.34 -4.23
CA ASN A 596 9.84 10.11 -4.31
C ASN A 596 10.66 8.89 -3.85
N PHE A 597 11.94 8.83 -4.21
CA PHE A 597 12.86 7.82 -3.68
C PHE A 597 12.98 7.91 -2.16
N GLY A 598 13.13 9.12 -1.62
CA GLY A 598 13.17 9.34 -0.16
C GLY A 598 11.91 8.82 0.55
N ILE A 599 10.72 9.04 -0.04
CA ILE A 599 9.45 8.52 0.48
C ILE A 599 9.42 6.98 0.44
N ARG A 600 9.77 6.36 -0.70
CA ARG A 600 9.82 4.90 -0.84
C ARG A 600 10.83 4.26 0.13
N LYS A 601 12.01 4.88 0.28
CA LYS A 601 13.03 4.42 1.21
C LYS A 601 12.52 4.45 2.65
N ARG A 602 11.88 5.54 3.05
CA ARG A 602 11.29 5.66 4.40
C ARG A 602 10.19 4.61 4.64
N LEU A 603 9.29 4.39 3.67
CA LEU A 603 8.28 3.33 3.76
C LEU A 603 8.93 1.94 3.94
N LEU A 604 10.01 1.68 3.21
CA LEU A 604 10.75 0.42 3.33
C LEU A 604 11.42 0.29 4.71
N GLU A 605 12.01 1.36 5.24
CA GLU A 605 12.65 1.35 6.57
C GLU A 605 11.66 0.99 7.69
N TYR A 606 10.41 1.44 7.59
CA TYR A 606 9.32 1.02 8.49
C TYR A 606 8.92 -0.44 8.25
N ASP A 607 8.78 -0.88 6.99
CA ASP A 607 8.42 -2.26 6.69
C ASP A 607 9.55 -3.25 6.96
N ASP A 608 10.82 -2.85 6.96
CA ASP A 608 11.95 -3.71 7.32
C ASP A 608 11.86 -4.14 8.81
N VAL A 609 11.36 -3.28 9.68
CA VAL A 609 11.06 -3.64 11.08
C VAL A 609 9.99 -4.71 11.12
N MET A 610 8.87 -4.48 10.42
CA MET A 610 7.79 -5.46 10.30
C MET A 610 8.25 -6.77 9.64
N ASN A 611 9.12 -6.69 8.65
CA ASN A 611 9.62 -7.84 7.92
C ASN A 611 10.49 -8.76 8.80
N SER A 612 11.25 -8.18 9.71
CA SER A 612 12.02 -8.95 10.70
C SER A 612 11.08 -9.75 11.61
N GLN A 613 10.03 -9.13 12.12
CA GLN A 613 9.01 -9.75 12.96
C GLN A 613 8.19 -10.79 12.17
N ARG A 614 7.75 -10.43 10.95
CA ARG A 614 7.03 -11.31 10.02
C ARG A 614 7.81 -12.61 9.76
N THR A 615 9.10 -12.51 9.51
CA THR A 615 9.95 -13.67 9.23
C THR A 615 9.97 -14.66 10.40
N VAL A 616 10.03 -14.18 11.63
CA VAL A 616 9.99 -15.01 12.84
C VAL A 616 8.64 -15.72 12.97
N ILE A 617 7.55 -14.96 12.89
CA ILE A 617 6.19 -15.49 13.08
C ILE A 617 5.79 -16.44 11.96
N TYR A 618 6.07 -16.11 10.70
CA TYR A 618 5.75 -16.99 9.57
C TYR A 618 6.55 -18.28 9.60
N LYS A 619 7.81 -18.25 10.08
CA LYS A 619 8.60 -19.47 10.31
C LYS A 619 7.97 -20.34 11.41
N GLN A 620 7.59 -19.76 12.54
CA GLN A 620 6.92 -20.45 13.64
C GLN A 620 5.58 -21.03 13.18
N ARG A 621 4.77 -20.24 12.47
CA ARG A 621 3.50 -20.68 11.91
C ARG A 621 3.65 -21.84 10.93
N ARG A 622 4.65 -21.78 10.05
CA ARG A 622 4.94 -22.86 9.08
C ARG A 622 5.35 -24.15 9.77
N GLN A 623 6.16 -24.07 10.82
CA GLN A 623 6.51 -25.25 11.63
C GLN A 623 5.26 -25.88 12.26
N ALA A 624 4.37 -25.07 12.84
CA ALA A 624 3.10 -25.52 13.35
C ALA A 624 2.20 -26.12 12.26
N LEU A 625 2.11 -25.48 11.09
CA LEU A 625 1.32 -25.95 9.95
C LEU A 625 1.80 -27.32 9.43
N LEU A 626 3.10 -27.54 9.37
CA LEU A 626 3.68 -28.81 8.93
C LEU A 626 3.66 -29.89 10.02
N GLY A 627 3.25 -29.55 11.25
CA GLY A 627 3.23 -30.47 12.38
C GLY A 627 4.61 -30.70 13.00
N GLU A 628 5.59 -29.85 12.66
CA GLU A 628 6.95 -29.98 13.21
C GLU A 628 7.00 -29.39 14.63
N ARG A 629 7.56 -30.15 15.57
CA ARG A 629 7.83 -29.73 16.96
C ARG A 629 6.59 -29.26 17.77
N ILE A 630 5.36 -29.59 17.36
CA ILE A 630 4.15 -29.21 18.10
C ILE A 630 4.22 -29.69 19.55
N GLY A 631 4.54 -30.96 19.77
CA GLY A 631 4.65 -31.50 21.10
C GLY A 631 5.72 -30.81 21.97
N VAL A 632 6.83 -30.36 21.38
CA VAL A 632 7.86 -29.58 22.08
C VAL A 632 7.35 -28.18 22.43
N ALA A 633 6.64 -27.53 21.49
CA ALA A 633 6.06 -26.23 21.76
C ALA A 633 5.00 -26.26 22.87
N VAL A 634 4.11 -27.25 22.84
CA VAL A 634 3.11 -27.48 23.91
C VAL A 634 3.81 -27.79 25.25
N ALA A 635 4.85 -28.60 25.25
CA ALA A 635 5.59 -28.95 26.46
C ALA A 635 6.29 -27.73 27.09
N ASN A 636 7.00 -26.94 26.27
CA ASN A 636 7.66 -25.72 26.73
C ASN A 636 6.66 -24.73 27.30
N ASN A 637 5.59 -24.41 26.54
CA ASN A 637 4.55 -23.48 27.02
C ASN A 637 3.90 -23.97 28.34
N THR A 638 3.69 -25.29 28.47
CA THR A 638 3.13 -25.84 29.71
C THR A 638 4.10 -25.64 30.88
N TYR A 639 5.40 -25.87 30.67
CA TYR A 639 6.43 -25.65 31.67
C TYR A 639 6.53 -24.19 32.09
N ASP A 640 6.59 -23.26 31.12
CA ASP A 640 6.66 -21.80 31.35
C ASP A 640 5.48 -21.34 32.22
N VAL A 641 4.27 -21.87 31.95
CA VAL A 641 3.06 -21.60 32.73
C VAL A 641 3.21 -22.11 34.18
N CYS A 642 3.69 -23.35 34.35
CA CYS A 642 3.89 -23.92 35.68
C CYS A 642 4.91 -23.09 36.46
N GLU A 643 6.02 -22.71 35.83
CA GLU A 643 7.04 -21.86 36.42
C GLU A 643 6.48 -20.47 36.83
N ALA A 644 5.71 -19.83 35.95
CA ALA A 644 5.10 -18.54 36.21
C ALA A 644 4.17 -18.57 37.44
N ILE A 645 3.28 -19.56 37.53
CA ILE A 645 2.38 -19.72 38.68
C ILE A 645 3.19 -19.96 39.97
N VAL A 646 4.23 -20.78 39.92
CA VAL A 646 5.08 -21.02 41.09
C VAL A 646 5.77 -19.74 41.56
N MET A 647 6.36 -18.99 40.62
CA MET A 647 7.04 -17.73 40.90
C MET A 647 6.13 -16.62 41.43
N GLU A 648 4.83 -16.67 41.13
CA GLU A 648 3.85 -15.68 41.61
C GLU A 648 3.41 -16.00 43.07
N TYR A 649 3.09 -17.25 43.34
CA TYR A 649 2.45 -17.62 44.61
C TYR A 649 3.41 -18.12 45.70
N GLN A 650 4.55 -18.73 45.33
CA GLN A 650 5.49 -19.26 46.31
C GLN A 650 6.20 -18.19 47.18
N PRO A 651 6.66 -17.03 46.59
CA PRO A 651 7.29 -15.97 47.35
C PRO A 651 6.37 -15.34 48.43
N VAL A 652 5.07 -15.32 48.17
CA VAL A 652 4.06 -14.81 49.11
C VAL A 652 3.53 -15.89 50.06
N ASN A 653 4.00 -17.13 49.91
CA ASN A 653 3.61 -18.31 50.72
C ASN A 653 2.08 -18.51 50.77
N ASP A 654 1.43 -18.49 49.61
CA ASP A 654 -0.02 -18.71 49.47
C ASP A 654 -0.30 -20.03 48.69
N PRO A 655 -0.32 -21.20 49.40
CA PRO A 655 -0.61 -22.48 48.79
C PRO A 655 -2.04 -22.67 48.32
N GLU A 656 -3.04 -21.98 48.97
CA GLU A 656 -4.44 -22.03 48.51
C GLU A 656 -4.63 -21.25 47.23
N GLY A 657 -4.11 -20.02 47.16
CA GLY A 657 -4.10 -19.23 45.93
C GLY A 657 -3.40 -19.94 44.77
N PHE A 658 -2.26 -20.59 45.05
CA PHE A 658 -1.54 -21.42 44.11
C PHE A 658 -2.41 -22.56 43.56
N ARG A 659 -3.07 -23.35 44.42
CA ARG A 659 -3.96 -24.43 44.02
C ARG A 659 -5.12 -23.93 43.17
N MET A 660 -5.75 -22.84 43.60
CA MET A 660 -6.87 -22.23 42.84
C MET A 660 -6.44 -21.72 41.45
N GLU A 661 -5.25 -21.13 41.35
CA GLU A 661 -4.72 -20.67 40.09
C GLU A 661 -4.33 -21.86 39.17
N VAL A 662 -3.73 -22.90 39.71
CA VAL A 662 -3.47 -24.15 38.98
C VAL A 662 -4.77 -24.76 38.44
N LEU A 663 -5.82 -24.81 39.27
CA LEU A 663 -7.13 -25.31 38.86
C LEU A 663 -7.75 -24.40 37.76
N ARG A 664 -7.66 -23.09 37.90
CA ARG A 664 -8.19 -22.11 36.97
C ARG A 664 -7.49 -22.16 35.60
N VAL A 665 -6.17 -22.16 35.60
CA VAL A 665 -5.34 -22.06 34.39
C VAL A 665 -5.07 -23.41 33.77
N LEU A 666 -4.63 -24.39 34.57
CA LEU A 666 -4.21 -25.71 34.10
C LEU A 666 -5.33 -26.76 34.17
N SER A 667 -6.49 -26.41 34.77
CA SER A 667 -7.65 -27.30 34.94
C SER A 667 -7.27 -28.66 35.58
N VAL A 668 -6.32 -28.63 36.49
CA VAL A 668 -5.94 -29.79 37.32
C VAL A 668 -6.01 -29.39 38.78
N ASP A 669 -6.43 -30.33 39.63
CA ASP A 669 -6.37 -30.14 41.06
C ASP A 669 -5.04 -30.73 41.55
N TYR A 670 -4.14 -29.83 41.94
CA TYR A 670 -2.79 -30.20 42.43
C TYR A 670 -2.64 -29.73 43.86
N GLU A 671 -2.60 -30.70 44.74
CA GLU A 671 -2.41 -30.49 46.18
C GLU A 671 -0.93 -30.63 46.55
N VAL A 672 -0.41 -29.64 47.23
CA VAL A 672 0.96 -29.61 47.78
C VAL A 672 0.87 -29.41 49.27
N ASP A 673 1.70 -30.19 50.04
CA ASP A 673 1.84 -29.95 51.47
C ASP A 673 2.38 -28.52 51.71
N PRO A 674 1.77 -27.72 52.61
CA PRO A 674 2.20 -26.37 52.89
C PRO A 674 3.67 -26.21 53.30
N GLU A 675 4.21 -27.24 54.04
CA GLU A 675 5.62 -27.22 54.40
C GLU A 675 6.54 -27.53 53.22
N GLU A 676 6.13 -28.42 52.32
CA GLU A 676 6.85 -28.68 51.05
C GLU A 676 6.82 -27.51 50.14
N PHE A 677 5.64 -26.82 49.98
CA PHE A 677 5.46 -25.61 49.21
C PHE A 677 6.42 -24.49 49.61
N GLN A 678 6.64 -24.34 50.95
CA GLN A 678 7.53 -23.27 51.45
C GLN A 678 9.01 -23.63 51.31
N LYS A 679 9.39 -24.91 51.43
CA LYS A 679 10.79 -25.39 51.53
C LYS A 679 11.36 -25.78 50.15
N ALA A 680 10.51 -26.17 49.18
CA ALA A 680 10.95 -26.62 47.87
C ALA A 680 11.60 -25.46 47.08
N ARG A 681 12.58 -25.82 46.27
CA ARG A 681 13.09 -24.80 45.28
C ARG A 681 12.04 -24.53 44.23
N PRO A 682 11.90 -23.26 43.77
CA PRO A 682 10.89 -22.91 42.76
C PRO A 682 10.93 -23.82 41.52
N ASN A 683 12.11 -24.12 41.02
CA ASN A 683 12.29 -24.97 39.84
C ASN A 683 11.86 -26.43 40.10
N GLU A 684 12.10 -26.97 41.28
CA GLU A 684 11.70 -28.33 41.65
C GLU A 684 10.18 -28.45 41.77
N LEU A 685 9.53 -27.42 42.33
CA LEU A 685 8.07 -27.33 42.41
C LEU A 685 7.43 -27.18 41.03
N ALA A 686 8.01 -26.33 40.18
CA ALA A 686 7.57 -26.14 38.79
C ALA A 686 7.68 -27.44 37.97
N GLU A 687 8.78 -28.18 38.13
CA GLU A 687 8.98 -29.47 37.46
C GLU A 687 8.01 -30.56 37.94
N SER A 688 7.72 -30.57 39.24
CA SER A 688 6.74 -31.49 39.83
C SER A 688 5.32 -31.20 39.33
N LEU A 689 4.91 -29.92 39.32
CA LEU A 689 3.66 -29.48 38.76
C LEU A 689 3.55 -29.82 37.28
N TYR A 690 4.61 -29.54 36.50
CA TYR A 690 4.65 -29.86 35.06
C TYR A 690 4.45 -31.35 34.79
N ARG A 691 5.13 -32.23 35.51
CA ARG A 691 4.94 -33.70 35.39
C ARG A 691 3.49 -34.09 35.64
N TYR A 692 2.88 -33.61 36.70
CA TYR A 692 1.49 -33.89 37.04
C TYR A 692 0.52 -33.40 35.95
N VAL A 693 0.71 -32.17 35.47
CA VAL A 693 -0.09 -31.58 34.41
C VAL A 693 0.03 -32.38 33.12
N ARG A 694 1.25 -32.79 32.74
CA ARG A 694 1.51 -33.62 31.56
C ARG A 694 0.81 -34.97 31.61
N GLU A 695 0.86 -35.67 32.74
CA GLU A 695 0.18 -36.95 32.90
C GLU A 695 -1.36 -36.79 32.81
N ALA A 696 -1.89 -35.71 33.41
CA ALA A 696 -3.32 -35.41 33.34
C ALA A 696 -3.75 -35.08 31.88
N TYR A 697 -2.90 -34.38 31.12
CA TYR A 697 -3.15 -34.10 29.70
C TYR A 697 -3.11 -35.39 28.87
N GLN A 698 -2.16 -36.26 29.09
CA GLN A 698 -2.04 -37.52 28.37
C GLN A 698 -3.25 -38.43 28.58
N ARG A 699 -3.74 -38.56 29.82
CA ARG A 699 -5.01 -39.28 30.15
C ARG A 699 -6.20 -38.71 29.37
N LYS A 700 -6.28 -37.40 29.21
CA LYS A 700 -7.34 -36.75 28.42
C LYS A 700 -7.21 -37.06 26.91
N VAL A 701 -6.00 -37.02 26.37
CA VAL A 701 -5.74 -37.38 24.95
C VAL A 701 -6.20 -38.80 24.66
N GLU A 702 -5.83 -39.75 25.53
CA GLU A 702 -6.23 -41.17 25.44
C GLU A 702 -7.76 -41.32 25.50
N HIS A 703 -8.40 -40.62 26.44
CA HIS A 703 -9.86 -40.65 26.57
C HIS A 703 -10.60 -40.16 25.34
N ILE A 704 -10.18 -39.00 24.77
CA ILE A 704 -10.77 -38.44 23.55
C ILE A 704 -10.52 -39.36 22.34
N ALA A 705 -9.31 -39.91 22.21
CA ALA A 705 -8.99 -40.86 21.16
C ALA A 705 -9.88 -42.12 21.25
N GLN A 706 -10.10 -42.64 22.43
CA GLN A 706 -10.97 -43.81 22.66
C GLN A 706 -12.44 -43.51 22.30
N GLN A 707 -12.93 -42.31 22.62
CA GLN A 707 -14.29 -41.91 22.27
C GLN A 707 -14.49 -41.68 20.76
N ALA A 708 -13.51 -41.08 20.09
CA ALA A 708 -13.60 -40.77 18.68
C ALA A 708 -13.32 -41.95 17.74
N TYR A 709 -12.49 -42.92 18.21
CA TYR A 709 -12.02 -44.01 17.36
C TYR A 709 -13.13 -44.91 16.79
N PRO A 710 -14.19 -45.30 17.50
CA PRO A 710 -15.29 -46.09 16.91
C PRO A 710 -15.95 -45.42 15.71
N VAL A 711 -16.13 -44.10 15.77
CA VAL A 711 -16.70 -43.29 14.66
C VAL A 711 -15.70 -43.24 13.51
N ILE A 712 -14.42 -42.95 13.79
CA ILE A 712 -13.33 -42.89 12.78
C ILE A 712 -13.23 -44.26 12.07
N LYS A 713 -13.26 -45.35 12.81
CA LYS A 713 -13.20 -46.73 12.28
C LYS A 713 -14.37 -47.00 11.35
N ASN A 714 -15.59 -46.73 11.79
CA ASN A 714 -16.80 -46.97 11.01
C ASN A 714 -16.75 -46.14 9.69
N VAL A 715 -16.36 -44.86 9.74
CA VAL A 715 -16.26 -44.01 8.52
C VAL A 715 -15.17 -44.53 7.60
N PHE A 716 -14.02 -44.96 8.15
CA PHE A 716 -12.92 -45.50 7.32
C PHE A 716 -13.31 -46.81 6.64
N GLU A 717 -13.94 -47.75 7.36
CA GLU A 717 -14.32 -49.08 6.82
C GLU A 717 -15.49 -48.98 5.82
N THR A 718 -16.40 -48.00 6.00
CA THR A 718 -17.59 -47.89 5.15
C THR A 718 -17.42 -46.91 3.97
N ARG A 719 -16.60 -45.86 4.11
CA ARG A 719 -16.47 -44.75 3.16
C ARG A 719 -15.03 -44.24 2.98
N GLY A 720 -14.02 -45.03 3.36
CA GLY A 720 -12.60 -44.67 3.29
C GLY A 720 -12.12 -44.40 1.87
N ASP A 721 -12.74 -44.99 0.86
CA ASP A 721 -12.42 -44.78 -0.54
C ASP A 721 -12.90 -43.38 -1.04
N VAL A 722 -13.94 -42.83 -0.40
CA VAL A 722 -14.57 -41.56 -0.80
C VAL A 722 -14.00 -40.37 -0.01
N PHE A 723 -13.77 -40.57 1.31
CA PHE A 723 -13.35 -39.47 2.18
C PHE A 723 -11.88 -39.66 2.60
N LYS A 724 -11.05 -38.66 2.18
CA LYS A 724 -9.65 -38.60 2.60
C LYS A 724 -9.48 -37.91 3.96
N ASN A 725 -10.36 -37.00 4.32
CA ASN A 725 -10.33 -36.21 5.54
C ASN A 725 -11.70 -36.25 6.23
N ILE A 726 -11.69 -36.16 7.56
CA ILE A 726 -12.88 -35.97 8.39
C ILE A 726 -12.76 -34.67 9.16
N VAL A 727 -13.91 -34.06 9.45
CA VAL A 727 -14.00 -32.86 10.28
C VAL A 727 -14.68 -33.22 11.60
N VAL A 728 -13.98 -32.97 12.69
CA VAL A 728 -14.52 -33.20 14.03
C VAL A 728 -14.65 -31.85 14.75
N PRO A 729 -15.85 -31.47 15.19
CA PRO A 729 -16.06 -30.23 15.95
C PRO A 729 -15.57 -30.41 17.39
N PHE A 730 -14.78 -29.46 17.87
CA PHE A 730 -14.36 -29.34 19.27
C PHE A 730 -14.90 -28.00 19.81
N THR A 731 -15.27 -28.00 21.09
CA THR A 731 -15.72 -26.75 21.75
C THR A 731 -15.13 -26.64 23.15
N ASP A 732 -14.85 -25.38 23.56
CA ASP A 732 -14.51 -25.02 24.94
C ASP A 732 -15.70 -24.38 25.67
N GLY A 733 -16.91 -24.43 25.07
CA GLY A 733 -18.12 -23.80 25.57
C GLY A 733 -18.31 -22.35 25.10
N GLN A 734 -17.26 -21.71 24.58
CA GLN A 734 -17.32 -20.33 24.05
C GLN A 734 -17.03 -20.28 22.53
N ARG A 735 -16.12 -21.12 22.08
CA ARG A 735 -15.69 -21.20 20.67
C ARG A 735 -15.86 -22.62 20.14
N MET A 736 -16.08 -22.72 18.85
CA MET A 736 -16.13 -23.98 18.12
C MET A 736 -14.92 -24.07 17.17
N TYR A 737 -14.18 -25.17 17.25
CA TYR A 737 -13.04 -25.46 16.38
C TYR A 737 -13.42 -26.62 15.46
N SER A 738 -13.38 -26.40 14.17
CA SER A 738 -13.55 -27.46 13.16
C SER A 738 -12.19 -28.09 12.85
N VAL A 739 -11.92 -29.23 13.49
CA VAL A 739 -10.64 -29.94 13.36
C VAL A 739 -10.69 -30.88 12.17
N VAL A 740 -9.86 -30.59 11.16
CA VAL A 740 -9.71 -31.45 9.99
C VAL A 740 -8.55 -32.40 10.22
N THR A 741 -8.78 -33.72 10.17
CA THR A 741 -7.74 -34.75 10.27
C THR A 741 -7.82 -35.70 9.09
N ASN A 742 -6.66 -36.30 8.73
CA ASN A 742 -6.60 -37.32 7.71
C ASN A 742 -7.21 -38.64 8.21
N LEU A 743 -8.22 -39.17 7.53
CA LEU A 743 -9.00 -40.29 7.96
C LEU A 743 -8.14 -41.56 8.12
N GLU A 744 -7.23 -41.84 7.17
CA GLU A 744 -6.35 -42.99 7.21
C GLU A 744 -5.36 -42.91 8.38
N LYS A 745 -4.75 -41.73 8.60
CA LYS A 745 -3.85 -41.53 9.75
C LYS A 745 -4.58 -41.64 11.08
N ALA A 746 -5.76 -41.02 11.20
CA ALA A 746 -6.56 -41.11 12.42
C ALA A 746 -6.97 -42.55 12.72
N TYR A 747 -7.29 -43.34 11.69
CA TYR A 747 -7.56 -44.77 11.84
C TYR A 747 -6.31 -45.56 12.29
N ARG A 748 -5.15 -45.35 11.66
CA ARG A 748 -3.90 -46.09 11.98
C ARG A 748 -3.35 -45.74 13.36
N THR A 749 -3.60 -44.56 13.86
CA THR A 749 -3.14 -44.06 15.19
C THR A 749 -4.19 -44.24 16.28
N ASN A 750 -5.25 -45.04 16.04
CA ASN A 750 -6.35 -45.26 16.97
C ASN A 750 -6.96 -43.96 17.54
N GLY A 751 -7.04 -42.90 16.70
CA GLY A 751 -7.60 -41.60 17.07
C GLY A 751 -6.60 -40.58 17.63
N GLU A 752 -5.35 -40.94 17.92
CA GLU A 752 -4.36 -39.99 18.44
C GLU A 752 -4.05 -38.81 17.47
N ASP A 753 -4.05 -39.07 16.14
CA ASP A 753 -3.79 -38.03 15.16
C ASP A 753 -4.85 -36.91 15.17
N LEU A 754 -6.07 -37.18 15.66
CA LEU A 754 -7.11 -36.19 15.90
C LEU A 754 -6.67 -35.14 16.92
N MET A 755 -6.05 -35.58 18.03
CA MET A 755 -5.57 -34.63 19.05
C MET A 755 -4.38 -33.84 18.57
N ARG A 756 -3.46 -34.40 17.80
CA ARG A 756 -2.37 -33.64 17.13
C ARG A 756 -2.91 -32.60 16.16
N SER A 757 -3.94 -32.95 15.41
CA SER A 757 -4.62 -32.03 14.49
C SER A 757 -5.35 -30.93 15.25
N PHE A 758 -5.93 -31.23 16.42
CA PHE A 758 -6.53 -30.23 17.30
C PHE A 758 -5.48 -29.28 17.90
N GLU A 759 -4.39 -29.79 18.47
CA GLU A 759 -3.27 -29.00 18.98
C GLU A 759 -2.74 -28.04 17.91
N LYS A 760 -2.54 -28.55 16.71
CA LYS A 760 -2.15 -27.76 15.52
C LYS A 760 -3.13 -26.64 15.24
N SER A 761 -4.43 -26.92 15.22
CA SER A 761 -5.48 -25.94 14.91
C SER A 761 -5.54 -24.83 15.96
N VAL A 762 -5.39 -25.17 17.23
CA VAL A 762 -5.38 -24.21 18.34
C VAL A 762 -4.13 -23.32 18.28
N ILE A 763 -2.95 -23.88 18.04
CA ILE A 763 -1.69 -23.13 17.92
C ILE A 763 -1.77 -22.16 16.74
N LEU A 764 -2.22 -22.63 15.57
CA LEU A 764 -2.37 -21.79 14.39
C LEU A 764 -3.35 -20.62 14.63
N ALA A 765 -4.53 -20.92 15.21
CA ALA A 765 -5.52 -19.89 15.51
C ALA A 765 -4.96 -18.86 16.51
N HIS A 766 -4.18 -19.31 17.50
CA HIS A 766 -3.60 -18.42 18.51
C HIS A 766 -2.51 -17.52 17.93
N ILE A 767 -1.63 -18.06 17.07
CA ILE A 767 -0.63 -17.27 16.34
C ILE A 767 -1.32 -16.27 15.43
N ASP A 768 -2.36 -16.69 14.70
CA ASP A 768 -3.06 -15.83 13.72
C ASP A 768 -3.82 -14.69 14.41
N ASP A 769 -4.50 -14.96 15.52
CA ASP A 769 -5.21 -13.95 16.30
C ASP A 769 -4.23 -12.92 16.91
N ALA A 770 -3.13 -13.40 17.51
CA ALA A 770 -2.11 -12.54 18.10
C ALA A 770 -1.39 -11.68 17.01
N TRP A 771 -1.11 -12.28 15.85
CA TRP A 771 -0.48 -11.59 14.74
C TRP A 771 -1.39 -10.50 14.13
N LYS A 772 -2.69 -10.78 13.95
CA LYS A 772 -3.66 -9.79 13.46
C LYS A 772 -3.78 -8.59 14.40
N GLU A 773 -3.84 -8.85 15.71
CA GLU A 773 -3.87 -7.78 16.71
C GLU A 773 -2.58 -6.96 16.69
N HIS A 774 -1.43 -7.63 16.60
CA HIS A 774 -0.14 -6.96 16.50
C HIS A 774 -0.02 -6.10 15.25
N LEU A 775 -0.54 -6.54 14.10
CA LEU A 775 -0.57 -5.71 12.88
C LEU A 775 -1.37 -4.42 13.11
N ARG A 776 -2.49 -4.49 13.84
CA ARG A 776 -3.28 -3.32 14.21
C ARG A 776 -2.51 -2.39 15.15
N GLU A 777 -1.92 -2.95 16.23
CA GLU A 777 -1.09 -2.17 17.17
C GLU A 777 0.09 -1.49 16.46
N MET A 778 0.68 -2.11 15.45
CA MET A 778 1.78 -1.56 14.66
C MET A 778 1.30 -0.45 13.70
N ASP A 779 0.12 -0.57 13.12
CA ASP A 779 -0.49 0.49 12.30
C ASP A 779 -0.80 1.72 13.17
N ASP A 780 -1.38 1.53 14.36
CA ASP A 780 -1.64 2.59 15.34
C ASP A 780 -0.32 3.26 15.81
N LEU A 781 0.71 2.46 16.10
CA LEU A 781 2.04 2.98 16.46
C LEU A 781 2.63 3.82 15.33
N LYS A 782 2.52 3.36 14.08
CA LYS A 782 3.05 4.10 12.93
C LYS A 782 2.41 5.48 12.77
N GLN A 783 1.12 5.61 13.08
CA GLN A 783 0.43 6.89 13.07
C GLN A 783 0.87 7.78 14.23
N SER A 784 0.96 7.23 15.45
CA SER A 784 1.31 8.00 16.63
C SER A 784 2.73 8.58 16.58
N VAL A 785 3.71 7.83 16.07
CA VAL A 785 5.10 8.30 16.01
C VAL A 785 5.32 9.40 14.96
N GLN A 786 4.41 9.62 14.01
CA GLN A 786 4.52 10.75 13.08
C GLN A 786 4.45 12.09 13.82
N ASN A 787 3.71 12.16 14.92
CA ASN A 787 3.61 13.35 15.76
C ASN A 787 4.90 13.63 16.55
N ALA A 788 5.76 12.63 16.75
CA ALA A 788 7.04 12.81 17.45
C ALA A 788 8.03 13.73 16.72
N ALA A 789 7.82 13.96 15.42
CA ALA A 789 8.60 14.94 14.66
C ALA A 789 8.46 16.36 15.19
N TYR A 790 7.32 16.70 15.80
CA TYR A 790 7.11 18.01 16.48
C TYR A 790 7.98 18.16 17.72
N GLU A 791 8.39 17.05 18.36
CA GLU A 791 9.28 17.03 19.52
C GLU A 791 10.77 16.96 19.16
N GLN A 792 11.14 17.12 17.89
CA GLN A 792 12.51 17.00 17.36
C GLN A 792 13.16 15.62 17.60
N LYS A 793 12.36 14.56 17.79
CA LYS A 793 12.83 13.18 17.89
C LYS A 793 12.72 12.50 16.53
N ASP A 794 13.60 11.52 16.27
CA ASP A 794 13.51 10.70 15.05
C ASP A 794 12.35 9.69 15.16
N PRO A 795 11.26 9.85 14.37
CA PRO A 795 10.11 8.97 14.43
C PRO A 795 10.46 7.50 14.15
N LEU A 796 11.43 7.24 13.27
CA LEU A 796 11.84 5.87 12.94
C LEU A 796 12.53 5.17 14.11
N LEU A 797 13.33 5.91 14.87
CA LEU A 797 14.01 5.36 16.06
C LEU A 797 13.00 4.98 17.13
N ILE A 798 12.02 5.85 17.40
CA ILE A 798 10.92 5.58 18.35
C ILE A 798 10.12 4.37 17.87
N TYR A 799 9.77 4.34 16.58
CA TYR A 799 9.04 3.22 16.01
C TYR A 799 9.79 1.89 16.19
N LYS A 800 11.10 1.85 15.95
CA LYS A 800 11.92 0.65 16.15
C LYS A 800 11.91 0.18 17.61
N PHE A 801 11.99 1.11 18.55
CA PHE A 801 12.02 0.79 19.99
C PHE A 801 10.66 0.30 20.47
N GLU A 802 9.59 1.03 20.20
CA GLU A 802 8.24 0.65 20.63
C GLU A 802 7.73 -0.60 19.93
N SER A 803 8.06 -0.78 18.64
CA SER A 803 7.71 -2.00 17.91
C SER A 803 8.36 -3.26 18.49
N TYR A 804 9.55 -3.14 19.06
CA TYR A 804 10.19 -4.26 19.76
C TYR A 804 9.42 -4.63 21.03
N ASN A 805 8.97 -3.65 21.80
CA ASN A 805 8.17 -3.87 23.01
C ASN A 805 6.83 -4.53 22.67
N LEU A 806 6.12 -4.02 21.66
CA LEU A 806 4.87 -4.61 21.18
C LEU A 806 5.07 -6.06 20.68
N PHE A 807 6.14 -6.31 19.92
CA PHE A 807 6.47 -7.66 19.47
C PHE A 807 6.78 -8.63 20.61
N LYS A 808 7.52 -8.18 21.60
CA LYS A 808 7.80 -8.96 22.82
C LYS A 808 6.50 -9.33 23.53
N THR A 809 5.62 -8.36 23.76
CA THR A 809 4.30 -8.57 24.37
C THR A 809 3.44 -9.55 23.56
N MET A 810 3.44 -9.44 22.24
CA MET A 810 2.73 -10.39 21.37
C MET A 810 3.31 -11.82 21.50
N VAL A 811 4.62 -11.99 21.51
CA VAL A 811 5.26 -13.32 21.68
C VAL A 811 4.92 -13.90 23.05
N GLU A 812 4.91 -13.08 24.10
CA GLU A 812 4.44 -13.46 25.43
C GLU A 812 2.97 -13.88 25.42
N LYS A 813 2.09 -13.15 24.68
CA LYS A 813 0.68 -13.56 24.47
C LYS A 813 0.56 -14.91 23.76
N ILE A 814 1.37 -15.17 22.71
CA ILE A 814 1.37 -16.46 22.01
C ILE A 814 1.80 -17.60 22.94
N ASN A 815 2.76 -17.35 23.81
CA ASN A 815 3.27 -18.33 24.78
C ASN A 815 2.45 -18.36 26.09
N ASN A 816 1.34 -17.64 26.18
CA ASN A 816 0.54 -17.46 27.40
C ASN A 816 -0.26 -18.73 27.77
N PRO A 817 -0.50 -18.91 29.08
CA PRO A 817 -1.37 -19.94 29.69
C PRO A 817 -2.72 -20.18 29.05
N SER A 818 -3.30 -19.13 28.42
CA SER A 818 -4.61 -19.22 27.76
C SER A 818 -4.67 -20.26 26.64
N MET A 819 -3.55 -20.53 25.96
CA MET A 819 -3.48 -21.56 24.91
C MET A 819 -3.63 -22.97 25.52
N TYR A 820 -2.92 -23.26 26.62
CA TYR A 820 -3.00 -24.53 27.29
C TYR A 820 -4.38 -24.75 27.92
N ALA A 821 -4.97 -23.72 28.52
CA ALA A 821 -6.34 -23.76 29.06
C ALA A 821 -7.36 -24.11 27.98
N LYS A 822 -7.24 -23.54 26.76
CA LYS A 822 -8.08 -23.89 25.61
C LYS A 822 -7.92 -25.34 25.19
N LEU A 823 -6.69 -25.81 25.06
CA LEU A 823 -6.38 -27.23 24.76
C LEU A 823 -7.02 -28.17 25.78
N LYS A 824 -7.01 -27.79 27.06
CA LYS A 824 -7.50 -28.64 28.13
C LYS A 824 -9.01 -28.58 28.35
N LYS A 825 -9.64 -27.41 28.14
CA LYS A 825 -11.10 -27.25 28.32
C LYS A 825 -11.91 -27.77 27.12
N SER A 826 -11.33 -27.82 25.93
CA SER A 826 -12.03 -28.25 24.72
C SER A 826 -12.16 -29.77 24.63
N GLY A 827 -13.31 -30.22 24.11
CA GLY A 827 -13.61 -31.63 23.83
C GLY A 827 -14.43 -31.80 22.55
N PRO A 828 -14.43 -32.96 21.91
CA PRO A 828 -15.31 -33.23 20.77
C PRO A 828 -16.78 -33.18 21.21
N ILE A 829 -17.61 -32.64 20.29
CA ILE A 829 -19.06 -32.59 20.49
C ILE A 829 -19.70 -33.88 20.04
#